data_b43e1cf1138c079a13a3551be449fa4b
#
_entry.id   b43e1cf1138c079a13a3551be449fa4b
#
_cell.length_a   1.000
_cell.length_b   1.000
_cell.length_c   1.000
_cell.angle_alpha   90.00
_cell.angle_beta   90.00
_cell.angle_gamma   90.00
#
_symmetry.space_group_name_H-M   'P 1'
#
loop_
_entity.id
_entity.type
_entity.pdbx_description
1 polymer ?
#
loop_
_entity_poly.entity_id
_entity_poly.type
_entity_poly.pdbx_seq_one_letter_code
_entity_poly.pdbx_strand_id
1 'polypeptide(L)'
;MYKFSVKAVSVTLILSMAFSSASCAKKKSGNAKSRSGETISVDSPWFDTKTFIINPELDGSKTVDRVVQRLLGIDDNRMLILTSGTYKYPEMDFINYDEINGNDYDIETVTVIDRATNQTIQTLDLTKDLEPNTHLEGTEYSFGKITSKYGSYNEEDEDFIYFSRDFDPLTGELIGTKEHEDFDDIDPEVYKIGDHLIRTESIWNDKYNSAYYHLHIISPDGSDKTVEIKDANNEDLSICTVMAKDEDTAVIQVEKKNECIYYELDLNTLALSSDNSDEYSWLDEKSIDHSVTGNDGRTYFPAEQGIYVINFKDKTIEEFFNYSWCGVGSSTLSELYIAEINENSFILIGDDWSYNEFSDPYRSNFTIIEFTRADANPHAGKKILELCQGDIECIDVAVSDAIVEFNSSNAEYYIEVTDRYNYDYTDWEILSSDDQAAFQQDINSEMSTQLAMDLINGEGPDILINASQYGQLNNPEYLTDLTTYLDDLDPDKYFTNIINSAKVNGKLYNMPISFYVEGIITDNENAGSSGIGFTIPEYEEFLDTTLNGKDVINNGQIYYFTKLFNNMSDKFISDGKADLTVPEFAEIADFVKNNAPEDAALWAAFYADDEGDPELLRNRDADLYSCYGCYSYMIEIAEMTGSSSILGIPSTDGRGPSACANLSVAVSAKAYNVDACVEFAKLLLSDDIQDLIASDDELVINRTVFRQLGEAAVEYINGDGYWAFFGWEGEDPNPKRLIFSDQNIDDLENIILSCSNMPCSDAAINAILIEEMPAYFTGQKDLDSVVKIAQDRVQKALDERK
;
A
#
# COMPACT_ATOMS: atom_id res chain seq x y z
N MET A 1 35.31 33.91 18.22
CA MET A 1 34.22 34.84 17.91
C MET A 1 33.17 34.16 17.04
N TYR A 2 32.85 32.88 17.36
CA TYR A 2 31.87 32.04 16.61
C TYR A 2 30.89 31.28 17.52
N LYS A 3 30.79 31.69 18.80
CA LYS A 3 29.90 31.02 19.80
C LYS A 3 28.64 31.82 20.18
N PHE A 4 28.36 32.94 19.49
CA PHE A 4 27.22 33.80 19.85
C PHE A 4 26.07 33.83 18.81
N SER A 5 26.21 33.14 17.68
CA SER A 5 25.16 33.14 16.62
C SER A 5 24.17 31.99 16.72
N VAL A 6 24.53 30.86 17.34
CA VAL A 6 23.65 29.66 17.36
C VAL A 6 22.48 29.80 18.34
N LYS A 7 22.66 30.52 19.48
CA LYS A 7 21.55 30.74 20.45
C LYS A 7 20.50 31.76 20.00
N ALA A 8 20.85 32.67 19.09
CA ALA A 8 19.90 33.65 18.56
C ALA A 8 19.07 33.10 17.41
N VAL A 9 19.60 32.11 16.67
CA VAL A 9 18.90 31.44 15.58
C VAL A 9 17.87 30.47 16.15
N SER A 10 18.19 29.73 17.22
CA SER A 10 17.25 28.76 17.82
C SER A 10 16.02 29.42 18.45
N VAL A 11 16.16 30.61 19.07
CA VAL A 11 15.00 31.32 19.69
C VAL A 11 14.16 32.03 18.62
N THR A 12 14.75 32.40 17.48
CA THR A 12 14.01 33.03 16.37
C THR A 12 13.30 31.98 15.51
N LEU A 13 13.85 30.76 15.39
CA LEU A 13 13.17 29.62 14.76
C LEU A 13 11.95 29.13 15.59
N ILE A 14 12.11 29.02 16.92
CA ILE A 14 10.97 28.58 17.79
C ILE A 14 9.83 29.62 17.80
N LEU A 15 10.14 30.92 17.65
CA LEU A 15 9.10 31.96 17.52
C LEU A 15 8.55 32.09 16.08
N SER A 16 9.28 31.64 15.05
CA SER A 16 8.78 31.59 13.69
C SER A 16 7.98 30.31 13.44
N MET A 17 8.31 29.19 14.07
CA MET A 17 7.49 27.96 14.02
C MET A 17 6.14 28.12 14.73
N ALA A 18 6.05 28.94 15.81
CA ALA A 18 4.78 29.26 16.46
C ALA A 18 3.87 30.21 15.66
N PHE A 19 4.37 30.83 14.57
CA PHE A 19 3.60 31.70 13.67
C PHE A 19 3.54 31.20 12.21
N SER A 20 4.34 30.19 11.83
CA SER A 20 4.26 29.58 10.49
C SER A 20 3.44 28.28 10.46
N SER A 21 3.16 27.67 11.61
CA SER A 21 2.24 26.53 11.69
C SER A 21 0.75 26.89 11.46
N ALA A 22 0.47 28.16 11.17
CA ALA A 22 -0.90 28.60 10.84
C ALA A 22 -1.17 28.79 9.33
N SER A 23 -0.26 28.33 8.43
CA SER A 23 -0.43 28.71 7.02
C SER A 23 -0.14 27.69 5.94
N CYS A 24 0.11 26.40 6.24
CA CYS A 24 0.41 25.45 5.17
C CYS A 24 -0.21 24.05 5.27
N ALA A 25 -1.15 23.79 6.13
CA ALA A 25 -2.00 22.63 5.92
C ALA A 25 -3.35 23.12 5.38
N LYS A 26 -3.57 23.06 4.08
CA LYS A 26 -4.91 23.21 3.51
C LYS A 26 -5.72 22.00 3.96
N LYS A 27 -6.51 22.18 5.00
CA LYS A 27 -7.46 21.21 5.49
C LYS A 27 -8.46 20.91 4.36
N LYS A 28 -8.36 19.74 3.70
CA LYS A 28 -9.30 19.32 2.65
C LYS A 28 -10.73 19.13 3.23
N SER A 29 -10.86 18.72 4.47
CA SER A 29 -12.17 18.53 5.10
C SER A 29 -12.70 19.84 5.72
N GLY A 30 -13.34 20.65 4.93
CA GLY A 30 -14.11 21.78 5.46
C GLY A 30 -15.40 21.28 6.10
N ASN A 31 -15.57 21.46 7.41
CA ASN A 31 -16.87 21.45 8.15
C ASN A 31 -17.91 20.35 7.79
N ALA A 32 -17.49 19.21 7.22
CA ALA A 32 -18.39 18.10 7.01
C ALA A 32 -18.88 17.58 8.38
N LYS A 33 -20.19 17.46 8.54
CA LYS A 33 -20.82 16.93 9.76
C LYS A 33 -20.85 15.42 9.69
N SER A 34 -20.78 14.78 10.87
CA SER A 34 -21.04 13.35 10.97
C SER A 34 -22.40 12.99 10.36
N ARG A 35 -22.39 11.91 9.59
CA ARG A 35 -23.59 11.29 9.04
C ARG A 35 -24.12 10.13 9.88
N SER A 36 -23.42 9.82 11.00
CA SER A 36 -23.83 8.77 11.93
C SER A 36 -25.30 8.92 12.35
N GLY A 37 -26.09 7.87 12.23
CA GLY A 37 -27.51 7.82 12.51
C GLY A 37 -28.42 8.45 11.46
N GLU A 38 -27.90 9.04 10.38
CA GLU A 38 -28.71 9.45 9.23
C GLU A 38 -29.36 8.23 8.58
N THR A 39 -30.46 8.47 7.87
CA THR A 39 -31.16 7.41 7.16
C THR A 39 -30.86 7.51 5.68
N ILE A 40 -30.43 6.41 5.07
CA ILE A 40 -30.23 6.34 3.62
C ILE A 40 -31.55 6.61 2.91
N SER A 41 -31.54 7.58 1.99
CA SER A 41 -32.70 7.92 1.17
C SER A 41 -32.88 6.91 0.03
N VAL A 42 -34.10 6.72 -0.41
CA VAL A 42 -34.38 5.96 -1.64
C VAL A 42 -33.73 6.57 -2.87
N ASP A 43 -33.54 7.90 -2.88
CA ASP A 43 -32.93 8.66 -3.97
C ASP A 43 -31.39 8.79 -3.82
N SER A 44 -30.77 8.20 -2.77
CA SER A 44 -29.30 8.16 -2.64
C SER A 44 -28.71 7.38 -3.81
N PRO A 45 -27.61 7.83 -4.41
CA PRO A 45 -27.00 7.15 -5.54
C PRO A 45 -26.70 5.68 -5.23
N TRP A 46 -26.89 4.82 -6.23
CA TRP A 46 -26.54 3.42 -6.20
C TRP A 46 -26.32 2.89 -7.62
N PHE A 47 -25.38 1.96 -7.75
CA PHE A 47 -25.12 1.26 -9.00
C PHE A 47 -25.23 -0.26 -8.78
N ASP A 48 -26.09 -0.88 -9.57
CA ASP A 48 -26.14 -2.33 -9.65
C ASP A 48 -24.92 -2.84 -10.40
N THR A 49 -24.30 -3.89 -9.89
CA THR A 49 -23.05 -4.43 -10.41
C THR A 49 -23.23 -5.83 -10.98
N LYS A 50 -22.41 -6.14 -12.00
CA LYS A 50 -22.33 -7.48 -12.57
C LYS A 50 -20.87 -7.79 -12.87
N THR A 51 -20.33 -8.77 -12.12
CA THR A 51 -18.91 -9.15 -12.22
C THR A 51 -18.73 -10.38 -13.10
N PHE A 52 -17.68 -10.36 -13.91
CA PHE A 52 -17.22 -11.45 -14.74
C PHE A 52 -15.73 -11.66 -14.53
N ILE A 53 -15.33 -12.91 -14.41
CA ILE A 53 -13.92 -13.31 -14.37
C ILE A 53 -13.60 -13.97 -15.70
N ILE A 54 -12.55 -13.51 -16.36
CA ILE A 54 -12.07 -14.08 -17.62
C ILE A 54 -10.86 -14.95 -17.34
N ASN A 55 -11.04 -16.25 -17.47
CA ASN A 55 -9.96 -17.20 -17.34
C ASN A 55 -9.25 -17.38 -18.69
N PRO A 56 -7.93 -17.33 -18.77
CA PRO A 56 -7.20 -17.59 -20.00
C PRO A 56 -7.34 -19.04 -20.46
N GLU A 57 -7.40 -19.27 -21.77
CA GLU A 57 -7.31 -20.60 -22.36
C GLU A 57 -5.84 -21.03 -22.43
N LEU A 58 -5.42 -21.91 -21.51
CA LEU A 58 -4.05 -22.38 -21.38
C LEU A 58 -3.89 -23.85 -21.80
N ASP A 59 -2.70 -24.24 -22.25
CA ASP A 59 -2.34 -25.63 -22.51
C ASP A 59 -2.21 -26.42 -21.20
N GLY A 60 -3.24 -27.14 -20.80
CA GLY A 60 -3.27 -27.94 -19.57
C GLY A 60 -2.24 -29.09 -19.52
N SER A 61 -1.46 -29.32 -20.57
CA SER A 61 -0.34 -30.28 -20.57
C SER A 61 0.97 -29.67 -20.09
N LYS A 62 1.05 -28.34 -19.97
CA LYS A 62 2.22 -27.59 -19.55
C LYS A 62 1.95 -26.92 -18.19
N THR A 63 2.98 -26.73 -17.40
CA THR A 63 2.91 -25.95 -16.15
C THR A 63 3.10 -24.48 -16.49
N VAL A 64 2.22 -23.62 -16.01
CA VAL A 64 2.35 -22.17 -16.17
C VAL A 64 3.46 -21.69 -15.25
N ASP A 65 4.29 -20.78 -15.75
CA ASP A 65 5.27 -20.05 -14.96
C ASP A 65 4.69 -18.69 -14.55
N ARG A 66 4.24 -17.92 -15.56
CA ARG A 66 3.61 -16.62 -15.33
C ARG A 66 2.52 -16.39 -16.38
N VAL A 67 1.41 -15.76 -15.96
CA VAL A 67 0.37 -15.30 -16.89
C VAL A 67 -0.26 -14.00 -16.37
N VAL A 68 -0.40 -13.03 -17.25
CA VAL A 68 -1.08 -11.75 -16.98
C VAL A 68 -2.08 -11.48 -18.10
N GLN A 69 -3.14 -10.77 -17.77
CA GLN A 69 -4.16 -10.39 -18.76
C GLN A 69 -4.35 -8.86 -18.72
N ARG A 70 -4.64 -8.26 -19.87
CA ARG A 70 -5.00 -6.85 -19.97
C ARG A 70 -6.07 -6.61 -21.02
N LEU A 71 -6.84 -5.54 -20.85
CA LEU A 71 -7.73 -5.07 -21.90
C LEU A 71 -6.90 -4.58 -23.08
N LEU A 72 -7.10 -5.19 -24.25
CA LEU A 72 -6.50 -4.73 -25.49
C LEU A 72 -7.38 -3.65 -26.16
N GLY A 73 -8.70 -3.79 -26.03
CA GLY A 73 -9.65 -2.82 -26.56
C GLY A 73 -11.10 -3.25 -26.40
N ILE A 74 -11.98 -2.27 -26.56
CA ILE A 74 -13.44 -2.44 -26.46
C ILE A 74 -14.13 -1.69 -27.60
N ASP A 75 -15.15 -2.31 -28.16
CA ASP A 75 -16.05 -1.66 -29.12
C ASP A 75 -17.53 -1.96 -28.77
N ASP A 76 -18.48 -1.47 -29.54
CA ASP A 76 -19.91 -1.60 -29.26
C ASP A 76 -20.37 -3.05 -29.03
N ASN A 77 -19.68 -4.03 -29.62
CA ASN A 77 -20.09 -5.42 -29.63
C ASN A 77 -19.09 -6.37 -28.94
N ARG A 78 -17.84 -5.95 -28.75
CA ARG A 78 -16.74 -6.85 -28.33
C ARG A 78 -15.82 -6.22 -27.30
N MET A 79 -15.24 -7.10 -26.48
CA MET A 79 -14.03 -6.84 -25.69
C MET A 79 -12.91 -7.76 -26.17
N LEU A 80 -11.70 -7.25 -26.21
CA LEU A 80 -10.49 -7.98 -26.60
C LEU A 80 -9.54 -7.99 -25.40
N ILE A 81 -9.20 -9.18 -24.94
CA ILE A 81 -8.31 -9.38 -23.80
C ILE A 81 -7.03 -10.01 -24.30
N LEU A 82 -5.92 -9.35 -24.08
CA LEU A 82 -4.58 -9.89 -24.30
C LEU A 82 -4.18 -10.71 -23.08
N THR A 83 -3.74 -11.93 -23.31
CA THR A 83 -3.12 -12.80 -22.31
C THR A 83 -1.66 -12.98 -22.69
N SER A 84 -0.73 -12.58 -21.81
CA SER A 84 0.71 -12.72 -22.01
C SER A 84 1.33 -13.50 -20.85
N GLY A 85 2.33 -14.32 -21.15
CA GLY A 85 3.00 -15.10 -20.10
C GLY A 85 3.93 -16.16 -20.62
N THR A 86 4.32 -17.08 -19.74
CA THR A 86 5.24 -18.18 -20.07
C THR A 86 4.82 -19.47 -19.38
N TYR A 87 5.13 -20.59 -20.04
CA TYR A 87 5.12 -21.92 -19.40
C TYR A 87 6.51 -22.21 -18.84
N LYS A 88 6.58 -22.99 -17.76
CA LYS A 88 7.86 -23.45 -17.18
C LYS A 88 8.69 -24.21 -18.22
N TYR A 89 9.94 -23.84 -18.37
CA TYR A 89 10.90 -24.59 -19.15
C TYR A 89 11.18 -25.95 -18.48
N PRO A 90 11.54 -27.00 -19.26
CA PRO A 90 11.94 -28.27 -18.69
C PRO A 90 13.17 -28.10 -17.76
N GLU A 91 13.19 -28.82 -16.63
CA GLU A 91 14.39 -28.89 -15.78
C GLU A 91 15.54 -29.50 -16.59
N MET A 92 16.57 -28.69 -16.88
CA MET A 92 17.81 -29.11 -17.52
C MET A 92 18.98 -28.71 -16.62
N ASP A 93 19.97 -29.63 -16.43
CA ASP A 93 21.18 -29.35 -15.65
C ASP A 93 22.02 -28.18 -16.23
N PHE A 94 21.82 -27.85 -17.51
CA PHE A 94 22.28 -26.63 -18.19
C PHE A 94 21.29 -26.35 -19.32
N ILE A 95 20.58 -25.19 -19.29
CA ILE A 95 19.74 -24.76 -20.38
C ILE A 95 20.64 -24.39 -21.55
N ASN A 96 20.65 -25.23 -22.59
CA ASN A 96 21.20 -24.85 -23.89
C ASN A 96 20.07 -24.10 -24.63
N TYR A 97 20.00 -22.78 -24.43
CA TYR A 97 19.00 -21.91 -25.06
C TYR A 97 18.93 -22.07 -26.59
N ASP A 98 20.05 -22.49 -27.23
CA ASP A 98 20.13 -22.71 -28.68
C ASP A 98 19.31 -23.94 -29.14
N GLU A 99 18.87 -24.82 -28.22
CA GLU A 99 18.11 -26.04 -28.56
C GLU A 99 16.61 -25.92 -28.25
N ILE A 100 16.17 -24.84 -27.59
CA ILE A 100 14.77 -24.59 -27.22
C ILE A 100 14.22 -23.47 -28.08
N ASN A 101 13.12 -23.74 -28.77
CA ASN A 101 12.33 -22.66 -29.36
C ASN A 101 11.50 -21.97 -28.25
N GLY A 102 11.88 -20.75 -27.86
CA GLY A 102 11.21 -19.97 -26.82
C GLY A 102 9.69 -19.83 -27.08
N ASN A 103 9.30 -19.64 -28.34
CA ASN A 103 7.90 -19.51 -28.75
C ASN A 103 7.01 -20.71 -28.33
N ASP A 104 7.60 -21.89 -28.11
CA ASP A 104 6.85 -23.06 -27.63
C ASP A 104 6.44 -22.92 -26.16
N TYR A 105 7.04 -21.98 -25.41
CA TYR A 105 6.79 -21.73 -23.99
C TYR A 105 6.13 -20.37 -23.75
N ASP A 106 6.08 -19.50 -24.76
CA ASP A 106 5.40 -18.21 -24.65
C ASP A 106 3.87 -18.38 -24.72
N ILE A 107 3.18 -17.57 -23.93
CA ILE A 107 1.71 -17.44 -23.91
C ILE A 107 1.39 -16.04 -24.41
N GLU A 108 0.96 -15.93 -25.67
CA GLU A 108 0.57 -14.66 -26.26
C GLU A 108 -0.72 -14.86 -27.08
N THR A 109 -1.85 -14.59 -26.43
CA THR A 109 -3.17 -14.81 -27.05
C THR A 109 -4.09 -13.61 -26.91
N VAL A 110 -4.95 -13.39 -27.92
CA VAL A 110 -6.04 -12.42 -27.80
C VAL A 110 -7.37 -13.16 -27.77
N THR A 111 -8.08 -13.04 -26.66
CA THR A 111 -9.45 -13.57 -26.50
C THR A 111 -10.45 -12.47 -26.87
N VAL A 112 -11.31 -12.77 -27.83
CA VAL A 112 -12.40 -11.89 -28.29
C VAL A 112 -13.71 -12.33 -27.66
N ILE A 113 -14.37 -11.45 -26.92
CA ILE A 113 -15.57 -11.69 -26.14
C ILE A 113 -16.75 -10.91 -26.73
N ASP A 114 -17.89 -11.56 -26.93
CA ASP A 114 -19.15 -10.92 -27.28
C ASP A 114 -19.77 -10.24 -26.05
N ARG A 115 -19.95 -8.93 -26.09
CA ARG A 115 -20.44 -8.11 -24.96
C ARG A 115 -21.89 -8.41 -24.57
N ALA A 116 -22.73 -8.82 -25.50
CA ALA A 116 -24.13 -9.09 -25.20
C ALA A 116 -24.31 -10.40 -24.44
N THR A 117 -23.44 -11.38 -24.67
CA THR A 117 -23.52 -12.73 -24.12
C THR A 117 -22.41 -13.06 -23.13
N ASN A 118 -21.34 -12.26 -23.11
CA ASN A 118 -20.08 -12.52 -22.37
C ASN A 118 -19.47 -13.89 -22.69
N GLN A 119 -19.61 -14.33 -23.94
CA GLN A 119 -19.05 -15.59 -24.42
C GLN A 119 -17.84 -15.31 -25.30
N THR A 120 -16.82 -16.15 -25.19
CA THR A 120 -15.70 -16.14 -26.12
C THR A 120 -16.18 -16.44 -27.55
N ILE A 121 -15.92 -15.50 -28.45
CA ILE A 121 -16.14 -15.68 -29.90
C ILE A 121 -14.97 -16.47 -30.48
N GLN A 122 -13.74 -16.10 -30.07
CA GLN A 122 -12.51 -16.64 -30.61
C GLN A 122 -11.34 -16.35 -29.68
N THR A 123 -10.33 -17.22 -29.72
CA THR A 123 -8.98 -16.99 -29.15
C THR A 123 -7.95 -17.07 -30.27
N LEU A 124 -7.17 -16.03 -30.44
CA LEU A 124 -6.12 -15.91 -31.44
C LEU A 124 -4.76 -16.08 -30.78
N ASP A 125 -4.01 -17.09 -31.18
CA ASP A 125 -2.62 -17.31 -30.76
C ASP A 125 -1.69 -16.49 -31.65
N LEU A 126 -0.98 -15.54 -31.03
CA LEU A 126 -0.07 -14.59 -31.70
C LEU A 126 1.34 -15.18 -31.92
N THR A 127 1.70 -16.25 -31.23
CA THR A 127 2.99 -16.95 -31.39
C THR A 127 2.96 -17.97 -32.53
N LYS A 128 1.76 -18.27 -33.03
CA LYS A 128 1.56 -19.29 -34.04
C LYS A 128 2.32 -18.95 -35.34
N ASP A 129 3.01 -19.97 -35.89
CA ASP A 129 3.77 -19.88 -37.14
C ASP A 129 4.86 -18.78 -37.13
N LEU A 130 5.44 -18.48 -35.95
CA LEU A 130 6.64 -17.66 -35.83
C LEU A 130 7.90 -18.49 -36.08
N GLU A 131 8.90 -17.88 -36.72
CA GLU A 131 10.23 -18.46 -36.80
C GLU A 131 10.91 -18.46 -35.42
N PRO A 132 11.82 -19.41 -35.13
CA PRO A 132 12.62 -19.37 -33.90
C PRO A 132 13.34 -18.03 -33.74
N ASN A 133 13.54 -17.59 -32.49
CA ASN A 133 14.13 -16.28 -32.15
C ASN A 133 13.30 -15.05 -32.57
N THR A 134 12.00 -15.24 -32.76
CA THR A 134 11.05 -14.13 -32.98
C THR A 134 10.24 -13.91 -31.70
N HIS A 135 10.24 -12.71 -31.17
CA HIS A 135 9.53 -12.33 -29.96
C HIS A 135 8.44 -11.31 -30.25
N LEU A 136 7.33 -11.39 -29.52
CA LEU A 136 6.29 -10.36 -29.54
C LEU A 136 6.78 -9.17 -28.72
N GLU A 137 6.78 -7.98 -29.36
CA GLU A 137 7.18 -6.74 -28.72
C GLU A 137 5.96 -5.97 -28.17
N GLY A 138 4.82 -6.12 -28.81
CA GLY A 138 3.58 -5.48 -28.37
C GLY A 138 2.38 -5.78 -29.25
N THR A 139 1.19 -5.55 -28.71
CA THR A 139 -0.07 -5.76 -29.44
C THR A 139 -1.03 -4.62 -29.15
N GLU A 140 -1.67 -4.10 -30.19
CA GLU A 140 -2.67 -3.03 -30.09
C GLU A 140 -3.97 -3.39 -30.85
N TYR A 141 -5.11 -2.84 -30.40
CA TYR A 141 -6.37 -2.90 -31.12
C TYR A 141 -6.79 -1.50 -31.55
N SER A 142 -6.89 -1.30 -32.85
CA SER A 142 -7.29 -0.01 -33.40
C SER A 142 -8.06 -0.17 -34.72
N PHE A 143 -9.05 0.68 -34.95
CA PHE A 143 -9.85 0.70 -36.20
C PHE A 143 -10.37 -0.69 -36.63
N GLY A 144 -10.74 -1.54 -35.65
CA GLY A 144 -11.35 -2.85 -35.91
C GLY A 144 -10.38 -3.96 -36.27
N LYS A 145 -9.08 -3.77 -36.12
CA LYS A 145 -8.03 -4.78 -36.34
C LYS A 145 -7.08 -4.91 -35.15
N ILE A 146 -6.49 -6.09 -34.98
CA ILE A 146 -5.42 -6.37 -34.06
C ILE A 146 -4.11 -6.22 -34.80
N THR A 147 -3.19 -5.39 -34.31
CA THR A 147 -1.84 -5.25 -34.85
C THR A 147 -0.84 -5.72 -33.83
N SER A 148 -0.07 -6.77 -34.16
CA SER A 148 0.99 -7.30 -33.28
C SER A 148 2.35 -6.99 -33.90
N LYS A 149 3.29 -6.53 -33.06
CA LYS A 149 4.65 -6.10 -33.40
C LYS A 149 5.64 -7.17 -32.97
N TYR A 150 6.60 -7.49 -33.80
CA TYR A 150 7.56 -8.58 -33.56
C TYR A 150 8.99 -8.14 -33.89
N GLY A 151 9.92 -8.54 -33.01
CA GLY A 151 11.37 -8.50 -33.24
C GLY A 151 11.92 -9.89 -33.49
N SER A 152 12.70 -10.10 -34.55
CA SER A 152 13.36 -11.36 -34.90
C SER A 152 14.84 -11.15 -35.05
N TYR A 153 15.66 -11.89 -34.29
CA TYR A 153 17.12 -11.82 -34.39
C TYR A 153 17.61 -12.68 -35.54
N ASN A 154 18.32 -12.06 -36.50
CA ASN A 154 18.96 -12.75 -37.62
C ASN A 154 20.43 -13.05 -37.30
N GLU A 155 20.75 -14.31 -37.09
CA GLU A 155 22.12 -14.75 -36.76
C GLU A 155 23.14 -14.54 -37.89
N GLU A 156 22.70 -14.52 -39.17
CA GLU A 156 23.60 -14.36 -40.32
C GLU A 156 24.09 -12.92 -40.49
N ASP A 157 23.21 -11.94 -40.17
CA ASP A 157 23.50 -10.51 -40.31
C ASP A 157 23.85 -9.85 -38.96
N GLU A 158 23.74 -10.59 -37.85
CA GLU A 158 23.88 -10.08 -36.44
C GLU A 158 23.02 -8.84 -36.17
N ASP A 159 21.78 -8.82 -36.68
CA ASP A 159 20.87 -7.67 -36.63
C ASP A 159 19.44 -8.10 -36.32
N PHE A 160 18.60 -7.17 -35.86
CA PHE A 160 17.18 -7.38 -35.62
C PHE A 160 16.34 -7.00 -36.85
N ILE A 161 15.35 -7.82 -37.15
CA ILE A 161 14.30 -7.54 -38.14
C ILE A 161 13.00 -7.27 -37.40
N TYR A 162 12.43 -6.11 -37.63
CA TYR A 162 11.17 -5.71 -37.01
C TYR A 162 10.04 -5.79 -38.03
N PHE A 163 8.92 -6.37 -37.62
CA PHE A 163 7.73 -6.45 -38.50
C PHE A 163 6.43 -6.45 -37.68
N SER A 164 5.33 -6.01 -38.26
CA SER A 164 4.00 -6.13 -37.69
C SER A 164 3.10 -7.04 -38.53
N ARG A 165 2.16 -7.70 -37.85
CA ARG A 165 1.09 -8.51 -38.42
C ARG A 165 -0.28 -7.93 -38.02
N ASP A 166 -1.14 -7.71 -39.02
CA ASP A 166 -2.52 -7.27 -38.80
C ASP A 166 -3.46 -8.48 -38.89
N PHE A 167 -4.35 -8.63 -37.89
CA PHE A 167 -5.32 -9.74 -37.83
C PHE A 167 -6.76 -9.20 -37.77
N ASP A 168 -7.67 -9.95 -38.41
CA ASP A 168 -9.12 -9.75 -38.27
C ASP A 168 -9.58 -10.34 -36.92
N PRO A 169 -10.14 -9.55 -35.99
CA PRO A 169 -10.52 -10.04 -34.66
C PRO A 169 -11.68 -11.04 -34.69
N LEU A 170 -12.48 -11.12 -35.74
CA LEU A 170 -13.60 -12.07 -35.82
C LEU A 170 -13.21 -13.42 -36.40
N THR A 171 -12.28 -13.44 -37.35
CA THR A 171 -11.89 -14.66 -38.06
C THR A 171 -10.51 -15.16 -37.64
N GLY A 172 -9.69 -14.30 -36.99
CA GLY A 172 -8.29 -14.57 -36.66
C GLY A 172 -7.41 -14.67 -37.92
N GLU A 173 -7.92 -14.31 -39.09
CA GLU A 173 -7.13 -14.37 -40.32
C GLU A 173 -6.10 -13.24 -40.36
N LEU A 174 -4.90 -13.58 -40.78
CA LEU A 174 -3.85 -12.60 -41.06
C LEU A 174 -4.25 -11.73 -42.25
N ILE A 175 -4.43 -10.44 -42.05
CA ILE A 175 -4.82 -9.44 -43.07
C ILE A 175 -3.58 -8.99 -43.85
N GLY A 176 -2.46 -8.80 -43.18
CA GLY A 176 -1.23 -8.29 -43.77
C GLY A 176 -0.02 -8.34 -42.85
N THR A 177 1.15 -8.18 -43.45
CA THR A 177 2.43 -8.04 -42.72
C THR A 177 3.18 -6.84 -43.27
N LYS A 178 3.82 -6.07 -42.39
CA LYS A 178 4.62 -4.88 -42.71
C LYS A 178 5.96 -4.94 -42.01
N GLU A 179 7.04 -4.68 -42.74
CA GLU A 179 8.39 -4.53 -42.16
C GLU A 179 8.60 -3.10 -41.65
N HIS A 180 9.40 -2.97 -40.59
CA HIS A 180 9.75 -1.72 -39.93
C HIS A 180 11.28 -1.65 -39.74
N GLU A 181 11.81 -0.43 -39.63
CA GLU A 181 13.23 -0.21 -39.32
C GLU A 181 13.50 -0.42 -37.82
N ASP A 182 12.55 0.00 -36.99
CA ASP A 182 12.54 -0.14 -35.52
C ASP A 182 11.10 0.03 -34.99
N PHE A 183 10.88 -0.20 -33.68
CA PHE A 183 9.69 0.23 -32.96
C PHE A 183 10.10 1.24 -31.91
N ASP A 184 9.85 2.53 -32.18
CA ASP A 184 10.28 3.64 -31.33
C ASP A 184 9.54 3.68 -29.99
N ASP A 185 8.29 3.13 -29.91
CA ASP A 185 7.52 3.07 -28.67
C ASP A 185 6.59 1.84 -28.69
N ILE A 186 6.77 0.97 -27.68
CA ILE A 186 6.11 -0.33 -27.65
C ILE A 186 4.74 -0.25 -26.97
N ASP A 187 4.53 0.66 -26.04
CA ASP A 187 3.29 0.80 -25.25
C ASP A 187 2.89 2.28 -25.02
N PRO A 188 2.57 3.04 -26.07
CA PRO A 188 2.22 4.45 -25.94
C PRO A 188 0.86 4.64 -25.27
N GLU A 189 0.73 5.68 -24.47
CA GLU A 189 -0.58 6.11 -23.98
C GLU A 189 -1.45 6.59 -25.14
N VAL A 190 -2.70 6.12 -25.17
CA VAL A 190 -3.66 6.42 -26.24
C VAL A 190 -4.93 7.00 -25.66
N TYR A 191 -5.27 8.21 -26.09
CA TYR A 191 -6.48 8.91 -25.69
C TYR A 191 -7.45 9.02 -26.87
N LYS A 192 -8.73 8.81 -26.62
CA LYS A 192 -9.78 8.97 -27.63
C LYS A 192 -10.56 10.26 -27.38
N ILE A 193 -10.59 11.18 -28.34
CA ILE A 193 -11.36 12.42 -28.28
C ILE A 193 -12.14 12.59 -29.57
N GLY A 194 -13.47 12.61 -29.48
CA GLY A 194 -14.34 12.56 -30.64
C GLY A 194 -14.05 11.32 -31.50
N ASP A 195 -13.76 11.53 -32.77
CA ASP A 195 -13.37 10.47 -33.70
C ASP A 195 -11.82 10.30 -33.82
N HIS A 196 -11.04 11.08 -33.08
CA HIS A 196 -9.57 11.03 -33.12
C HIS A 196 -9.00 10.14 -32.03
N LEU A 197 -7.86 9.48 -32.34
CA LEU A 197 -6.97 8.86 -31.36
C LEU A 197 -5.73 9.75 -31.23
N ILE A 198 -5.35 10.05 -30.00
CA ILE A 198 -4.13 10.80 -29.69
C ILE A 198 -3.18 9.83 -29.01
N ARG A 199 -2.01 9.58 -29.62
CA ARG A 199 -0.95 8.76 -29.06
C ARG A 199 0.19 9.69 -28.66
N THR A 200 0.71 9.52 -27.45
CA THR A 200 1.88 10.22 -26.94
C THR A 200 3.16 9.45 -27.27
N GLU A 201 4.21 10.14 -27.63
CA GLU A 201 5.55 9.58 -27.84
C GLU A 201 6.57 10.47 -27.12
N SER A 202 7.33 9.91 -26.17
CA SER A 202 8.40 10.61 -25.47
C SER A 202 9.69 10.58 -26.29
N ILE A 203 10.27 11.74 -26.56
CA ILE A 203 11.52 11.89 -27.32
C ILE A 203 12.62 12.42 -26.40
N TRP A 204 13.65 11.60 -26.18
CA TRP A 204 14.80 12.01 -25.38
C TRP A 204 15.78 12.88 -26.17
N ASN A 205 16.22 13.97 -25.57
CA ASN A 205 17.20 14.89 -26.15
C ASN A 205 18.52 14.83 -25.38
N ASP A 206 19.46 14.02 -25.87
CA ASP A 206 20.78 13.81 -25.23
C ASP A 206 21.58 15.10 -24.99
N LYS A 207 21.39 16.10 -25.85
CA LYS A 207 22.12 17.35 -25.74
C LYS A 207 21.74 18.18 -24.51
N TYR A 208 20.47 18.12 -24.13
CA TYR A 208 19.91 18.91 -23.03
C TYR A 208 19.55 18.05 -21.83
N ASN A 209 19.67 16.73 -21.97
CA ASN A 209 19.29 15.74 -20.94
C ASN A 209 17.82 15.98 -20.48
N SER A 210 16.89 16.02 -21.43
CA SER A 210 15.50 16.35 -21.20
C SER A 210 14.59 15.66 -22.21
N ALA A 211 13.36 15.31 -21.79
CA ALA A 211 12.33 14.79 -22.69
C ALA A 211 11.47 15.92 -23.29
N TYR A 212 10.96 15.67 -24.47
CA TYR A 212 9.87 16.40 -25.10
C TYR A 212 8.95 15.39 -25.79
N TYR A 213 7.75 15.81 -26.23
CA TYR A 213 6.76 14.87 -26.71
C TYR A 213 6.29 15.17 -28.13
N HIS A 214 6.06 14.08 -28.89
CA HIS A 214 5.23 14.10 -30.08
C HIS A 214 3.83 13.57 -29.76
N LEU A 215 2.82 14.30 -30.19
CA LEU A 215 1.44 13.83 -30.20
C LEU A 215 1.06 13.41 -31.60
N HIS A 216 0.76 12.12 -31.79
CA HIS A 216 0.25 11.56 -33.03
C HIS A 216 -1.26 11.64 -33.04
N ILE A 217 -1.81 12.49 -33.91
CA ILE A 217 -3.25 12.66 -34.08
C ILE A 217 -3.71 11.77 -35.22
N ILE A 218 -4.30 10.65 -34.89
CA ILE A 218 -4.75 9.63 -35.84
C ILE A 218 -6.23 9.83 -36.11
N SER A 219 -6.56 10.18 -37.35
CA SER A 219 -7.94 10.43 -37.81
C SER A 219 -8.60 9.13 -38.29
N PRO A 220 -9.94 9.06 -38.41
CA PRO A 220 -10.67 7.85 -38.86
C PRO A 220 -10.29 7.32 -40.25
N ASP A 221 -9.73 8.17 -41.10
CA ASP A 221 -9.21 7.77 -42.41
C ASP A 221 -7.82 7.11 -42.36
N GLY A 222 -7.26 6.96 -41.18
CA GLY A 222 -5.93 6.43 -40.93
C GLY A 222 -4.79 7.40 -41.17
N SER A 223 -5.10 8.69 -41.40
CA SER A 223 -4.06 9.71 -41.48
C SER A 223 -3.50 10.03 -40.11
N ASP A 224 -2.18 9.96 -39.99
CA ASP A 224 -1.41 10.30 -38.80
C ASP A 224 -0.69 11.63 -39.01
N LYS A 225 -0.83 12.53 -38.04
CA LYS A 225 -0.17 13.84 -38.05
C LYS A 225 0.41 14.13 -36.66
N THR A 226 1.63 14.66 -36.66
CA THR A 226 2.39 14.88 -35.43
C THR A 226 2.34 16.35 -35.01
N VAL A 227 2.12 16.59 -33.71
CA VAL A 227 2.24 17.89 -33.04
C VAL A 227 3.33 17.77 -31.98
N GLU A 228 4.35 18.64 -32.02
CA GLU A 228 5.45 18.66 -31.04
C GLU A 228 5.06 19.51 -29.82
N ILE A 229 5.23 18.95 -28.61
CA ILE A 229 5.18 19.67 -27.33
C ILE A 229 6.59 19.73 -26.77
N LYS A 230 7.15 20.95 -26.71
CA LYS A 230 8.53 21.18 -26.29
C LYS A 230 8.67 22.50 -25.55
N ASP A 231 9.43 22.47 -24.46
CA ASP A 231 9.76 23.71 -23.74
C ASP A 231 10.73 24.59 -24.55
N ALA A 232 10.49 25.90 -24.54
CA ALA A 232 11.31 26.88 -25.25
C ALA A 232 12.78 26.93 -24.74
N ASN A 233 13.03 26.55 -23.49
CA ASN A 233 14.36 26.51 -22.88
C ASN A 233 14.97 25.09 -22.91
N ASN A 234 14.30 24.12 -23.55
CA ASN A 234 14.62 22.69 -23.54
C ASN A 234 14.66 22.10 -22.09
N GLU A 235 13.77 22.53 -21.25
CA GLU A 235 13.55 21.91 -19.96
C GLU A 235 12.78 20.61 -20.13
N ASP A 236 12.95 19.70 -19.17
CA ASP A 236 12.28 18.40 -19.13
C ASP A 236 10.77 18.56 -18.98
N LEU A 237 10.00 17.78 -19.72
CA LEU A 237 8.55 17.77 -19.68
C LEU A 237 8.06 16.35 -19.44
N SER A 238 6.93 16.22 -18.76
CA SER A 238 6.16 14.98 -18.63
C SER A 238 4.69 15.24 -18.93
N ILE A 239 4.08 14.51 -19.87
CA ILE A 239 2.63 14.59 -20.09
C ILE A 239 1.97 13.78 -18.98
N CYS A 240 1.13 14.43 -18.17
CA CYS A 240 0.37 13.78 -17.12
C CYS A 240 -0.92 13.15 -17.68
N THR A 241 -1.65 13.90 -18.51
CA THR A 241 -2.89 13.41 -19.12
C THR A 241 -3.36 14.27 -20.30
N VAL A 242 -4.23 13.70 -21.13
CA VAL A 242 -4.89 14.40 -22.25
C VAL A 242 -6.40 14.29 -22.09
N MET A 243 -7.07 15.42 -21.91
CA MET A 243 -8.49 15.53 -21.57
C MET A 243 -9.33 16.07 -22.73
N ALA A 244 -10.51 15.52 -22.95
CA ALA A 244 -11.48 16.05 -23.90
C ALA A 244 -12.18 17.31 -23.31
N LYS A 245 -11.93 18.48 -23.88
CA LYS A 245 -12.71 19.69 -23.56
C LYS A 245 -14.07 19.67 -24.31
N ASP A 246 -14.03 19.24 -25.55
CA ASP A 246 -15.16 18.97 -26.45
C ASP A 246 -14.72 17.97 -27.55
N GLU A 247 -15.57 17.69 -28.54
CA GLU A 247 -15.31 16.74 -29.64
C GLU A 247 -14.07 17.09 -30.48
N ASP A 248 -13.68 18.37 -30.54
CA ASP A 248 -12.65 18.91 -31.42
C ASP A 248 -11.45 19.50 -30.67
N THR A 249 -11.47 19.56 -29.35
CA THR A 249 -10.46 20.25 -28.54
C THR A 249 -9.96 19.38 -27.40
N ALA A 250 -8.64 19.15 -27.33
CA ALA A 250 -7.95 18.53 -26.23
C ALA A 250 -7.34 19.57 -25.30
N VAL A 251 -7.38 19.30 -23.99
CA VAL A 251 -6.56 19.98 -22.96
C VAL A 251 -5.49 19.00 -22.51
N ILE A 252 -4.24 19.39 -22.59
CA ILE A 252 -3.07 18.58 -22.27
C ILE A 252 -2.45 19.15 -21.01
N GLN A 253 -2.37 18.34 -19.96
CA GLN A 253 -1.66 18.65 -18.72
C GLN A 253 -0.24 18.12 -18.81
N VAL A 254 0.72 18.98 -18.54
CA VAL A 254 2.14 18.70 -18.62
C VAL A 254 2.81 19.13 -17.33
N GLU A 255 3.58 18.27 -16.74
CA GLU A 255 4.44 18.61 -15.62
C GLU A 255 5.79 19.17 -16.10
N LYS A 256 6.23 20.24 -15.46
CA LYS A 256 7.50 20.89 -15.68
C LYS A 256 8.06 21.38 -14.35
N LYS A 257 9.13 20.76 -13.84
CA LYS A 257 9.75 21.14 -12.56
C LYS A 257 8.76 21.20 -11.39
N ASN A 258 7.90 20.20 -11.26
CA ASN A 258 6.84 20.11 -10.25
C ASN A 258 5.76 21.21 -10.36
N GLU A 259 5.62 21.85 -11.52
CA GLU A 259 4.52 22.78 -11.81
C GLU A 259 3.69 22.23 -12.98
N CYS A 260 2.36 22.19 -12.83
CA CYS A 260 1.46 21.82 -13.91
C CYS A 260 1.28 22.99 -14.88
N ILE A 261 1.48 22.73 -16.16
CA ILE A 261 1.18 23.64 -17.25
C ILE A 261 0.17 23.02 -18.21
N TYR A 262 -0.64 23.84 -18.85
CA TYR A 262 -1.74 23.38 -19.67
C TYR A 262 -1.67 23.94 -21.09
N TYR A 263 -1.93 23.07 -22.07
CA TYR A 263 -2.04 23.47 -23.49
C TYR A 263 -3.42 23.08 -24.02
N GLU A 264 -3.96 23.86 -24.93
CA GLU A 264 -5.10 23.48 -25.77
C GLU A 264 -4.62 23.06 -27.16
N LEU A 265 -5.14 21.96 -27.66
CA LEU A 265 -4.91 21.45 -28.99
C LEU A 265 -6.24 21.38 -29.76
N ASP A 266 -6.36 22.17 -30.84
CA ASP A 266 -7.46 22.05 -31.81
C ASP A 266 -7.16 20.86 -32.75
N LEU A 267 -7.97 19.81 -32.68
CA LEU A 267 -7.73 18.54 -33.41
C LEU A 267 -7.98 18.68 -34.92
N ASN A 268 -8.77 19.65 -35.36
CA ASN A 268 -9.03 19.89 -36.78
C ASN A 268 -7.89 20.67 -37.46
N THR A 269 -7.38 21.68 -36.78
CA THR A 269 -6.33 22.57 -37.33
C THR A 269 -4.93 22.18 -36.88
N LEU A 270 -4.79 21.35 -35.86
CA LEU A 270 -3.55 20.97 -35.17
C LEU A 270 -2.82 22.18 -34.54
N ALA A 271 -3.59 23.20 -34.20
CA ALA A 271 -3.06 24.38 -33.55
C ALA A 271 -2.92 24.15 -32.05
N LEU A 272 -1.68 24.10 -31.57
CA LEU A 272 -1.35 24.07 -30.16
C LEU A 272 -1.30 25.51 -29.62
N SER A 273 -1.97 25.74 -28.47
CA SER A 273 -1.94 27.03 -27.78
C SER A 273 -0.57 27.32 -27.15
N SER A 274 -0.37 28.54 -26.68
CA SER A 274 0.66 28.81 -25.67
C SER A 274 0.17 28.27 -24.29
N ASP A 275 1.05 28.30 -23.30
CA ASP A 275 0.70 27.94 -21.90
C ASP A 275 -0.57 28.73 -21.46
N ASN A 276 -1.58 27.96 -21.01
CA ASN A 276 -2.88 28.41 -20.53
C ASN A 276 -3.11 28.11 -19.04
N SER A 277 -2.06 27.98 -18.25
CA SER A 277 -2.15 27.59 -16.83
C SER A 277 -3.08 28.48 -16.01
N ASP A 278 -3.12 29.80 -16.28
CA ASP A 278 -4.07 30.72 -15.62
C ASP A 278 -5.54 30.35 -15.86
N GLU A 279 -5.87 29.76 -17.02
CA GLU A 279 -7.24 29.37 -17.39
C GLU A 279 -7.65 28.04 -16.73
N TYR A 280 -6.68 27.13 -16.52
CA TYR A 280 -6.90 25.76 -16.08
C TYR A 280 -6.42 25.46 -14.66
N SER A 281 -5.92 26.43 -13.90
CA SER A 281 -5.46 26.23 -12.52
C SER A 281 -6.51 25.65 -11.55
N TRP A 282 -7.78 25.68 -11.91
CA TRP A 282 -8.84 25.03 -11.15
C TRP A 282 -8.81 23.48 -11.26
N LEU A 283 -8.11 22.92 -12.26
CA LEU A 283 -7.89 21.47 -12.39
C LEU A 283 -6.87 20.96 -11.37
N ASP A 284 -5.98 21.84 -10.85
CA ASP A 284 -4.98 21.48 -9.83
C ASP A 284 -5.62 21.16 -8.46
N GLU A 285 -6.96 21.28 -8.34
CA GLU A 285 -7.67 20.92 -7.11
C GLU A 285 -7.62 19.40 -6.84
N LYS A 286 -7.37 18.57 -7.88
CA LYS A 286 -7.22 17.11 -7.76
C LYS A 286 -6.11 16.61 -8.68
N SER A 287 -5.44 15.54 -8.28
CA SER A 287 -4.59 14.77 -9.20
C SER A 287 -5.47 14.13 -10.27
N ILE A 288 -5.15 14.37 -11.54
CA ILE A 288 -5.90 13.84 -12.68
C ILE A 288 -4.99 12.87 -13.43
N ASP A 289 -5.07 11.60 -13.04
CA ASP A 289 -4.34 10.52 -13.68
C ASP A 289 -5.31 9.60 -14.43
N HIS A 290 -4.85 8.94 -15.48
CA HIS A 290 -5.61 7.97 -16.26
C HIS A 290 -7.00 8.46 -16.72
N SER A 291 -7.08 9.70 -17.22
CA SER A 291 -8.35 10.26 -17.69
C SER A 291 -8.89 9.53 -18.92
N VAL A 292 -10.21 9.36 -18.95
CA VAL A 292 -10.93 8.68 -20.03
C VAL A 292 -12.03 9.60 -20.59
N THR A 293 -12.13 9.68 -21.91
CA THR A 293 -13.27 10.34 -22.56
C THR A 293 -14.46 9.37 -22.63
N GLY A 294 -15.54 9.71 -21.93
CA GLY A 294 -16.78 8.94 -21.98
C GLY A 294 -17.49 8.99 -23.33
N ASN A 295 -18.41 8.06 -23.55
CA ASN A 295 -19.25 8.01 -24.76
C ASN A 295 -20.19 9.23 -24.90
N ASP A 296 -20.31 10.02 -23.86
CA ASP A 296 -21.06 11.30 -23.81
C ASP A 296 -20.16 12.52 -24.08
N GLY A 297 -18.87 12.30 -24.36
CA GLY A 297 -17.90 13.35 -24.69
C GLY A 297 -17.34 14.10 -23.48
N ARG A 298 -17.66 13.68 -22.23
CA ARG A 298 -17.08 14.25 -21.00
C ARG A 298 -15.81 13.51 -20.62
N THR A 299 -14.91 14.18 -19.90
CA THR A 299 -13.72 13.58 -19.31
C THR A 299 -14.00 13.08 -17.90
N TYR A 300 -13.67 11.82 -17.64
CA TYR A 300 -13.76 11.14 -16.35
C TYR A 300 -12.37 10.69 -15.92
N PHE A 301 -12.14 10.62 -14.61
CA PHE A 301 -10.90 10.09 -14.06
C PHE A 301 -11.14 9.44 -12.69
N PRO A 302 -10.39 8.39 -12.34
CA PRO A 302 -10.41 7.83 -10.99
C PRO A 302 -9.64 8.74 -10.03
N ALA A 303 -10.11 8.88 -8.80
CA ALA A 303 -9.38 9.52 -7.71
C ALA A 303 -9.94 9.07 -6.35
N GLU A 304 -9.06 9.00 -5.36
CA GLU A 304 -9.35 8.72 -3.94
C GLU A 304 -10.44 7.65 -3.69
N GLN A 305 -11.71 8.02 -3.79
CA GLN A 305 -12.85 7.20 -3.37
C GLN A 305 -13.81 6.85 -4.51
N GLY A 306 -13.45 7.15 -5.74
CA GLY A 306 -14.39 6.95 -6.84
C GLY A 306 -13.97 7.55 -8.16
N ILE A 307 -14.96 7.85 -8.98
CA ILE A 307 -14.76 8.43 -10.30
C ILE A 307 -15.34 9.84 -10.30
N TYR A 308 -14.56 10.77 -10.83
CA TYR A 308 -14.93 12.17 -10.99
C TYR A 308 -15.12 12.53 -12.45
N VAL A 309 -15.91 13.58 -12.71
CA VAL A 309 -16.16 14.10 -14.05
C VAL A 309 -15.79 15.59 -14.12
N ILE A 310 -15.09 15.96 -15.17
CA ILE A 310 -14.68 17.35 -15.43
C ILE A 310 -15.76 18.06 -16.21
N ASN A 311 -16.19 19.22 -15.69
CA ASN A 311 -17.09 20.14 -16.37
C ASN A 311 -16.34 21.40 -16.79
N PHE A 312 -15.76 21.40 -18.00
CA PHE A 312 -14.99 22.53 -18.51
C PHE A 312 -15.81 23.82 -18.68
N LYS A 313 -17.11 23.70 -18.90
CA LYS A 313 -18.00 24.87 -19.09
C LYS A 313 -18.20 25.63 -17.78
N ASP A 314 -18.46 24.89 -16.70
CA ASP A 314 -18.74 25.47 -15.38
C ASP A 314 -17.48 25.56 -14.51
N LYS A 315 -16.34 25.00 -15.00
CA LYS A 315 -15.04 24.91 -14.31
C LYS A 315 -15.18 24.23 -12.96
N THR A 316 -15.80 23.06 -12.93
CA THR A 316 -15.97 22.23 -11.73
C THR A 316 -15.52 20.79 -11.97
N ILE A 317 -15.04 20.16 -10.91
CA ILE A 317 -14.81 18.73 -10.82
C ILE A 317 -15.92 18.19 -9.91
N GLU A 318 -16.71 17.25 -10.43
CA GLU A 318 -17.88 16.72 -9.74
C GLU A 318 -17.70 15.21 -9.49
N GLU A 319 -18.07 14.71 -8.30
CA GLU A 319 -18.11 13.30 -8.02
C GLU A 319 -19.23 12.64 -8.86
N PHE A 320 -18.83 11.71 -9.71
CA PHE A 320 -19.73 10.94 -10.56
C PHE A 320 -20.16 9.63 -9.91
N PHE A 321 -19.21 8.94 -9.31
CA PHE A 321 -19.40 7.67 -8.63
C PHE A 321 -18.52 7.62 -7.38
N ASN A 322 -19.05 7.13 -6.27
CA ASN A 322 -18.29 6.83 -5.08
C ASN A 322 -18.24 5.31 -4.88
N TYR A 323 -17.12 4.76 -4.51
CA TYR A 323 -16.95 3.31 -4.32
C TYR A 323 -17.94 2.72 -3.31
N SER A 324 -18.43 3.51 -2.37
CA SER A 324 -19.50 3.09 -1.43
C SER A 324 -20.90 3.00 -2.05
N TRP A 325 -21.09 3.39 -3.33
CA TRP A 325 -22.39 3.37 -3.99
C TRP A 325 -22.66 2.08 -4.77
N CYS A 326 -22.01 1.00 -4.41
CA CYS A 326 -22.23 -0.32 -5.00
C CYS A 326 -21.96 -1.43 -3.98
N GLY A 327 -22.13 -2.68 -4.39
CA GLY A 327 -21.90 -3.86 -3.56
C GLY A 327 -20.55 -4.55 -3.82
N VAL A 328 -19.50 -3.80 -4.20
CA VAL A 328 -18.13 -4.30 -4.41
C VAL A 328 -17.20 -3.55 -3.49
N GLY A 329 -16.17 -4.23 -2.98
CA GLY A 329 -15.19 -3.64 -2.09
C GLY A 329 -14.43 -2.49 -2.74
N SER A 330 -14.17 -1.42 -1.98
CA SER A 330 -13.45 -0.24 -2.49
C SER A 330 -12.01 -0.57 -2.88
N SER A 331 -11.35 -1.48 -2.17
CA SER A 331 -10.00 -1.94 -2.49
C SER A 331 -9.92 -2.65 -3.84
N THR A 332 -10.89 -3.50 -4.17
CA THR A 332 -10.98 -4.08 -5.52
C THR A 332 -11.19 -3.00 -6.58
N LEU A 333 -12.05 -2.01 -6.28
CA LEU A 333 -12.40 -0.97 -7.25
C LEU A 333 -11.26 0.01 -7.53
N SER A 334 -10.40 0.28 -6.55
CA SER A 334 -9.25 1.19 -6.72
C SER A 334 -8.17 0.64 -7.66
N GLU A 335 -8.09 -0.67 -7.82
CA GLU A 335 -7.13 -1.34 -8.70
C GLU A 335 -7.62 -1.45 -10.16
N LEU A 336 -8.89 -1.10 -10.43
CA LEU A 336 -9.49 -1.28 -11.74
C LEU A 336 -9.47 0.02 -12.56
N TYR A 337 -9.33 -0.13 -13.87
CA TYR A 337 -9.32 0.96 -14.84
C TYR A 337 -10.69 1.18 -15.48
N ILE A 338 -10.99 2.41 -15.85
CA ILE A 338 -12.21 2.77 -16.58
C ILE A 338 -12.03 2.32 -18.04
N ALA A 339 -12.75 1.28 -18.46
CA ALA A 339 -12.74 0.81 -19.84
C ALA A 339 -13.75 1.55 -20.72
N GLU A 340 -14.90 1.87 -20.18
CA GLU A 340 -15.99 2.60 -20.85
C GLU A 340 -16.85 3.29 -19.80
N ILE A 341 -17.32 4.50 -20.11
CA ILE A 341 -18.17 5.27 -19.20
C ILE A 341 -19.14 6.18 -19.92
N ASN A 342 -20.34 6.30 -19.37
CA ASN A 342 -21.34 7.30 -19.71
C ASN A 342 -22.17 7.68 -18.49
N GLU A 343 -23.11 8.60 -18.62
CA GLU A 343 -23.93 9.15 -17.52
C GLU A 343 -24.67 8.08 -16.68
N ASN A 344 -25.01 6.92 -17.23
CA ASN A 344 -25.86 5.92 -16.57
C ASN A 344 -25.19 4.57 -16.35
N SER A 345 -24.09 4.31 -17.02
CA SER A 345 -23.37 3.03 -16.91
C SER A 345 -21.89 3.18 -17.20
N PHE A 346 -21.10 2.30 -16.64
CA PHE A 346 -19.66 2.23 -16.89
C PHE A 346 -19.13 0.82 -16.64
N ILE A 347 -17.93 0.56 -17.13
CA ILE A 347 -17.21 -0.71 -17.00
C ILE A 347 -15.86 -0.42 -16.39
N LEU A 348 -15.56 -1.09 -15.28
CA LEU A 348 -14.23 -1.18 -14.72
C LEU A 348 -13.63 -2.55 -15.05
N ILE A 349 -12.32 -2.59 -15.28
CA ILE A 349 -11.62 -3.78 -15.74
C ILE A 349 -10.18 -3.76 -15.23
N GLY A 350 -9.64 -4.92 -14.90
CA GLY A 350 -8.25 -5.06 -14.46
C GLY A 350 -8.00 -6.37 -13.76
N ASP A 351 -6.81 -6.49 -13.23
CA ASP A 351 -6.43 -7.63 -12.43
C ASP A 351 -6.97 -7.47 -11.01
N ASP A 352 -7.71 -8.47 -10.56
CA ASP A 352 -8.07 -8.60 -9.16
C ASP A 352 -6.89 -9.26 -8.44
N TRP A 353 -6.12 -8.43 -7.77
CA TRP A 353 -4.98 -8.81 -6.94
C TRP A 353 -5.42 -9.32 -5.55
N SER A 354 -6.63 -9.89 -5.41
CA SER A 354 -6.99 -10.63 -4.21
C SER A 354 -6.07 -11.85 -4.08
N TYR A 355 -4.92 -11.57 -3.55
CA TYR A 355 -3.72 -12.40 -3.56
C TYR A 355 -3.84 -13.53 -2.54
N ASN A 356 -3.62 -14.74 -2.99
CA ASN A 356 -3.07 -15.78 -2.13
C ASN A 356 -1.65 -16.10 -2.65
N GLU A 357 -0.65 -15.46 -2.08
CA GLU A 357 0.76 -15.57 -2.47
C GLU A 357 1.24 -17.02 -2.56
N PHE A 358 0.64 -17.93 -1.78
CA PHE A 358 1.01 -19.33 -1.72
C PHE A 358 0.18 -20.25 -2.62
N SER A 359 -0.97 -19.80 -3.13
CA SER A 359 -1.83 -20.67 -3.97
C SER A 359 -1.50 -20.61 -5.45
N ASP A 360 -1.20 -19.44 -5.99
CA ASP A 360 -0.73 -19.25 -7.37
C ASP A 360 -0.16 -17.83 -7.55
N PRO A 361 1.09 -17.57 -7.15
CA PRO A 361 1.68 -16.22 -7.07
C PRO A 361 1.82 -15.50 -8.42
N TYR A 362 1.51 -16.18 -9.52
CA TYR A 362 1.71 -15.68 -10.88
C TYR A 362 0.43 -15.63 -11.71
N ARG A 363 -0.73 -15.80 -11.05
CA ARG A 363 -2.02 -15.79 -11.71
C ARG A 363 -2.95 -14.75 -11.13
N SER A 364 -3.12 -13.64 -11.84
CA SER A 364 -4.18 -12.68 -11.54
C SER A 364 -5.52 -13.16 -12.11
N ASN A 365 -6.60 -12.79 -11.46
CA ASN A 365 -7.95 -12.96 -11.99
C ASN A 365 -8.31 -11.68 -12.75
N PHE A 366 -8.36 -11.75 -14.08
CA PHE A 366 -8.79 -10.62 -14.86
C PHE A 366 -10.30 -10.41 -14.70
N THR A 367 -10.67 -9.31 -14.03
CA THR A 367 -12.02 -9.01 -13.61
C THR A 367 -12.62 -7.90 -14.45
N ILE A 368 -13.88 -8.06 -14.83
CA ILE A 368 -14.70 -7.07 -15.53
C ILE A 368 -15.93 -6.81 -14.66
N ILE A 369 -16.17 -5.56 -14.30
CA ILE A 369 -17.36 -5.18 -13.53
C ILE A 369 -18.17 -4.16 -14.34
N GLU A 370 -19.40 -4.53 -14.70
CA GLU A 370 -20.37 -3.65 -15.32
C GLU A 370 -21.20 -2.97 -14.24
N PHE A 371 -21.34 -1.64 -14.33
CA PHE A 371 -22.14 -0.82 -13.43
C PHE A 371 -23.31 -0.21 -14.18
N THR A 372 -24.49 -0.25 -13.57
CA THR A 372 -25.69 0.40 -14.09
C THR A 372 -26.36 1.17 -12.97
N ARG A 373 -26.65 2.45 -13.19
CA ARG A 373 -27.32 3.31 -12.19
C ARG A 373 -28.68 2.75 -11.86
N ALA A 374 -28.92 2.46 -10.58
CA ALA A 374 -30.18 1.93 -10.09
C ALA A 374 -31.27 3.02 -9.97
N ASP A 375 -32.53 2.64 -10.14
CA ASP A 375 -33.68 3.53 -9.94
C ASP A 375 -33.90 3.92 -8.47
N ALA A 376 -33.40 3.11 -7.52
CA ALA A 376 -33.52 3.31 -6.08
C ALA A 376 -32.40 2.62 -5.33
N ASN A 377 -31.94 3.22 -4.22
CA ASN A 377 -30.92 2.61 -3.37
C ASN A 377 -31.50 1.41 -2.60
N PRO A 378 -30.95 0.19 -2.72
CA PRO A 378 -31.46 -1.03 -2.06
C PRO A 378 -31.29 -0.98 -0.53
N HIS A 379 -30.44 -0.12 0.00
CA HIS A 379 -30.22 0.08 1.43
C HIS A 379 -31.09 1.21 2.02
N ALA A 380 -32.04 1.74 1.24
CA ALA A 380 -32.95 2.78 1.71
C ALA A 380 -33.65 2.41 3.03
N GLY A 381 -33.61 3.32 4.00
CA GLY A 381 -34.17 3.12 5.34
C GLY A 381 -33.19 2.63 6.39
N LYS A 382 -32.02 2.08 6.02
CA LYS A 382 -30.96 1.73 6.96
C LYS A 382 -30.34 2.99 7.58
N LYS A 383 -29.77 2.84 8.76
CA LYS A 383 -29.05 3.88 9.49
C LYS A 383 -27.57 3.79 9.22
N ILE A 384 -26.92 4.91 8.94
CA ILE A 384 -25.49 5.00 8.71
C ILE A 384 -24.74 4.84 10.02
N LEU A 385 -23.68 4.03 9.98
CA LEU A 385 -22.60 3.97 10.95
C LEU A 385 -21.34 4.46 10.23
N GLU A 386 -20.70 5.52 10.71
CA GLU A 386 -19.47 6.02 10.11
C GLU A 386 -18.27 5.20 10.56
N LEU A 387 -17.45 4.77 9.60
CA LEU A 387 -16.15 4.13 9.83
C LEU A 387 -15.03 5.09 9.41
N CYS A 388 -14.03 5.24 10.26
CA CYS A 388 -12.80 5.98 9.97
C CYS A 388 -11.61 5.00 9.91
N GLN A 389 -10.85 5.09 8.82
CA GLN A 389 -9.56 4.47 8.69
C GLN A 389 -8.56 5.56 8.28
N GLY A 390 -7.84 6.19 9.04
CA GLY A 390 -6.93 7.32 8.86
C GLY A 390 -6.60 7.75 7.42
N ASP A 391 -6.18 6.81 6.57
CA ASP A 391 -6.02 7.01 5.13
C ASP A 391 -7.08 6.22 4.36
N ILE A 392 -7.95 6.92 3.66
CA ILE A 392 -9.08 6.31 2.95
C ILE A 392 -8.67 5.72 1.59
N GLU A 393 -7.54 6.17 1.02
CA GLU A 393 -7.00 5.64 -0.23
C GLU A 393 -6.42 4.23 -0.04
N CYS A 394 -6.01 3.92 1.19
CA CYS A 394 -5.38 2.65 1.56
C CYS A 394 -6.27 1.82 2.49
N ILE A 395 -7.57 1.70 2.20
CA ILE A 395 -8.42 0.83 3.01
C ILE A 395 -8.00 -0.62 2.82
N ASP A 396 -7.78 -1.31 3.94
CA ASP A 396 -7.42 -2.73 3.94
C ASP A 396 -8.47 -3.58 3.21
N VAL A 397 -8.00 -4.53 2.36
CA VAL A 397 -8.87 -5.38 1.53
C VAL A 397 -9.89 -6.14 2.38
N ALA A 398 -9.46 -6.70 3.50
CA ALA A 398 -10.32 -7.46 4.39
C ALA A 398 -11.35 -6.56 5.10
N VAL A 399 -10.98 -5.33 5.46
CA VAL A 399 -11.93 -4.34 6.02
C VAL A 399 -12.95 -3.94 4.96
N SER A 400 -12.52 -3.72 3.73
CA SER A 400 -13.38 -3.39 2.61
C SER A 400 -14.43 -4.48 2.35
N ASP A 401 -14.01 -5.74 2.30
CA ASP A 401 -14.89 -6.88 2.10
C ASP A 401 -15.83 -7.12 3.29
N ALA A 402 -15.33 -6.95 4.52
CA ALA A 402 -16.16 -7.01 5.71
C ALA A 402 -17.26 -5.93 5.71
N ILE A 403 -16.98 -4.71 5.21
CA ILE A 403 -17.98 -3.65 5.04
C ILE A 403 -19.06 -4.10 4.05
N VAL A 404 -18.67 -4.67 2.91
CA VAL A 404 -19.63 -5.17 1.89
C VAL A 404 -20.50 -6.28 2.49
N GLU A 405 -19.89 -7.24 3.19
CA GLU A 405 -20.62 -8.32 3.84
C GLU A 405 -21.60 -7.82 4.89
N PHE A 406 -21.14 -6.94 5.79
CA PHE A 406 -22.00 -6.31 6.80
C PHE A 406 -23.14 -5.54 6.14
N ASN A 407 -22.86 -4.70 5.17
CA ASN A 407 -23.85 -3.88 4.49
C ASN A 407 -24.91 -4.72 3.76
N SER A 408 -24.53 -5.86 3.20
CA SER A 408 -25.45 -6.76 2.52
C SER A 408 -26.31 -7.59 3.49
N SER A 409 -25.75 -8.03 4.61
CA SER A 409 -26.40 -8.93 5.56
C SER A 409 -27.19 -8.24 6.65
N ASN A 410 -26.74 -7.04 7.14
CA ASN A 410 -27.43 -6.32 8.20
C ASN A 410 -28.66 -5.58 7.66
N ALA A 411 -29.83 -5.78 8.31
CA ALA A 411 -31.11 -5.23 7.85
C ALA A 411 -31.35 -3.77 8.29
N GLU A 412 -30.66 -3.28 9.31
CA GLU A 412 -30.97 -2.00 9.97
C GLU A 412 -29.87 -0.96 9.79
N TYR A 413 -28.62 -1.38 9.64
CA TYR A 413 -27.44 -0.52 9.60
C TYR A 413 -26.65 -0.67 8.30
N TYR A 414 -25.91 0.38 7.98
CA TYR A 414 -25.05 0.48 6.80
C TYR A 414 -23.75 1.19 7.22
N ILE A 415 -22.61 0.59 6.99
CA ILE A 415 -21.31 1.20 7.26
C ILE A 415 -20.90 2.05 6.05
N GLU A 416 -20.56 3.31 6.30
CA GLU A 416 -20.05 4.26 5.34
C GLU A 416 -18.68 4.75 5.81
N VAL A 417 -17.68 4.69 4.94
CA VAL A 417 -16.33 5.18 5.23
C VAL A 417 -16.33 6.69 5.12
N THR A 418 -15.78 7.38 6.13
CA THR A 418 -15.74 8.84 6.16
C THR A 418 -14.39 9.40 5.75
N ASP A 419 -14.37 10.45 4.91
CA ASP A 419 -13.19 11.20 4.47
C ASP A 419 -12.83 12.38 5.39
N ARG A 420 -13.59 12.59 6.47
CA ARG A 420 -13.43 13.75 7.39
C ARG A 420 -12.07 13.81 8.06
N TYR A 421 -11.34 12.70 8.08
CA TYR A 421 -10.06 12.54 8.75
C TYR A 421 -8.91 12.26 7.78
N ASN A 422 -9.12 12.45 6.48
CA ASN A 422 -8.07 12.36 5.49
C ASN A 422 -7.11 13.54 5.56
N TYR A 423 -5.82 13.24 5.36
CA TYR A 423 -4.77 14.23 5.21
C TYR A 423 -4.31 14.33 3.76
N ASP A 424 -3.85 15.52 3.40
CA ASP A 424 -3.24 15.77 2.11
C ASP A 424 -1.74 15.48 2.21
N TYR A 425 -1.29 14.44 1.56
CA TYR A 425 0.13 14.03 1.49
C TYR A 425 0.87 14.64 0.29
N THR A 426 0.26 15.56 -0.46
CA THR A 426 0.84 16.14 -1.69
C THR A 426 2.23 16.74 -1.48
N ASP A 427 2.52 17.25 -0.30
CA ASP A 427 3.84 17.81 0.03
C ASP A 427 4.86 16.75 0.52
N TRP A 428 4.46 15.50 0.71
CA TRP A 428 5.29 14.45 1.32
C TRP A 428 6.53 14.12 0.49
N GLU A 429 6.37 13.96 -0.82
CA GLU A 429 7.45 13.53 -1.72
C GLU A 429 8.56 14.57 -1.89
N ILE A 430 8.27 15.85 -1.64
CA ILE A 430 9.23 16.94 -1.76
C ILE A 430 10.00 17.24 -0.47
N LEU A 431 9.64 16.58 0.64
CA LEU A 431 10.29 16.76 1.93
C LEU A 431 11.53 15.88 2.05
N SER A 432 12.53 16.36 2.78
CA SER A 432 13.66 15.54 3.21
C SER A 432 13.17 14.45 4.19
N SER A 433 13.91 13.33 4.31
CA SER A 433 13.55 12.24 5.24
C SER A 433 13.33 12.70 6.68
N ASP A 434 14.13 13.69 7.16
CA ASP A 434 13.98 14.28 8.50
C ASP A 434 12.69 15.11 8.61
N ASP A 435 12.34 15.84 7.54
CA ASP A 435 11.12 16.64 7.48
C ASP A 435 9.87 15.76 7.34
N GLN A 436 9.96 14.63 6.62
CA GLN A 436 8.90 13.62 6.49
C GLN A 436 8.53 13.03 7.86
N ALA A 437 9.52 12.64 8.67
CA ALA A 437 9.27 12.10 10.00
C ALA A 437 8.59 13.13 10.93
N ALA A 438 9.01 14.39 10.85
CA ALA A 438 8.39 15.47 11.62
C ALA A 438 6.97 15.77 11.14
N PHE A 439 6.75 15.79 9.83
CA PHE A 439 5.44 15.98 9.21
C PHE A 439 4.44 14.87 9.61
N GLN A 440 4.87 13.60 9.59
CA GLN A 440 4.03 12.48 10.03
C GLN A 440 3.65 12.57 11.51
N GLN A 441 4.58 13.02 12.38
CA GLN A 441 4.25 13.22 13.80
C GLN A 441 3.24 14.35 14.00
N ASP A 442 3.35 15.43 13.27
CA ASP A 442 2.43 16.56 13.34
C ASP A 442 1.03 16.13 12.87
N ILE A 443 0.92 15.39 11.74
CA ILE A 443 -0.33 14.81 11.25
C ILE A 443 -0.97 13.91 12.30
N ASN A 444 -0.23 12.94 12.85
CA ASN A 444 -0.75 12.02 13.86
C ASN A 444 -1.23 12.74 15.12
N SER A 445 -0.54 13.80 15.53
CA SER A 445 -0.91 14.63 16.69
C SER A 445 -2.20 15.43 16.45
N GLU A 446 -2.32 16.04 15.26
CA GLU A 446 -3.54 16.78 14.88
C GLU A 446 -4.73 15.84 14.74
N MET A 447 -4.56 14.70 14.05
CA MET A 447 -5.58 13.68 13.86
C MET A 447 -6.10 13.16 15.19
N SER A 448 -5.19 12.75 16.07
CA SER A 448 -5.61 12.20 17.37
C SER A 448 -6.33 13.24 18.23
N THR A 449 -5.95 14.52 18.11
CA THR A 449 -6.62 15.63 18.82
C THR A 449 -8.01 15.89 18.23
N GLN A 450 -8.15 15.91 16.92
CA GLN A 450 -9.43 16.11 16.26
C GLN A 450 -10.37 14.95 16.58
N LEU A 451 -9.91 13.70 16.43
CA LEU A 451 -10.69 12.51 16.79
C LEU A 451 -11.17 12.56 18.24
N ALA A 452 -10.29 12.90 19.19
CA ALA A 452 -10.64 13.01 20.59
C ALA A 452 -11.76 14.05 20.82
N MET A 453 -11.66 15.22 20.17
CA MET A 453 -12.66 16.28 20.29
C MET A 453 -14.01 15.85 19.70
N ASP A 454 -14.02 15.25 18.52
CA ASP A 454 -15.25 14.83 17.85
C ASP A 454 -15.90 13.66 18.58
N LEU A 455 -15.11 12.69 19.05
CA LEU A 455 -15.60 11.56 19.85
C LEU A 455 -16.27 12.03 21.15
N ILE A 456 -15.65 12.96 21.90
CA ILE A 456 -16.23 13.45 23.17
C ILE A 456 -17.50 14.25 22.94
N ASN A 457 -17.63 14.92 21.80
CA ASN A 457 -18.83 15.68 21.44
C ASN A 457 -19.94 14.80 20.85
N GLY A 458 -19.64 13.51 20.50
CA GLY A 458 -20.57 12.62 19.81
C GLY A 458 -20.77 13.00 18.34
N GLU A 459 -19.76 13.63 17.75
CA GLU A 459 -19.67 14.01 16.34
C GLU A 459 -18.59 13.19 15.62
N GLY A 460 -17.88 12.29 16.34
CA GLY A 460 -16.85 11.40 15.81
C GLY A 460 -17.44 10.20 15.06
N PRO A 461 -16.57 9.37 14.40
CA PRO A 461 -16.99 8.14 13.76
C PRO A 461 -17.48 7.13 14.79
N ASP A 462 -18.31 6.16 14.35
CA ASP A 462 -18.81 5.07 15.18
C ASP A 462 -17.76 3.95 15.35
N ILE A 463 -17.01 3.67 14.27
CA ILE A 463 -15.99 2.62 14.16
C ILE A 463 -14.66 3.26 13.74
N LEU A 464 -13.58 2.84 14.38
CA LEU A 464 -12.23 3.31 14.05
C LEU A 464 -11.35 2.11 13.75
N ILE A 465 -10.71 2.14 12.59
CA ILE A 465 -9.67 1.19 12.18
C ILE A 465 -8.30 1.80 12.54
N ASN A 466 -7.39 0.98 13.04
CA ASN A 466 -6.01 1.35 13.42
C ASN A 466 -5.89 2.50 14.44
N ALA A 467 -6.92 2.68 15.29
CA ALA A 467 -6.87 3.67 16.37
C ALA A 467 -5.87 3.30 17.49
N SER A 468 -5.29 2.10 17.48
CA SER A 468 -4.25 1.64 18.43
C SER A 468 -2.99 2.53 18.40
N GLN A 469 -2.70 3.19 17.28
CA GLN A 469 -1.62 4.17 17.14
C GLN A 469 -1.87 5.46 17.96
N TYR A 470 -3.11 5.74 18.34
CA TYR A 470 -3.50 6.91 19.11
C TYR A 470 -3.73 6.55 20.59
N GLY A 471 -2.69 6.22 21.33
CA GLY A 471 -2.77 5.73 22.71
C GLY A 471 -3.58 6.63 23.66
N GLN A 472 -3.68 7.94 23.38
CA GLN A 472 -4.54 8.87 24.13
C GLN A 472 -6.03 8.53 24.07
N LEU A 473 -6.49 7.82 23.02
CA LEU A 473 -7.89 7.42 22.88
C LEU A 473 -8.25 6.20 23.73
N ASN A 474 -7.28 5.48 24.32
CA ASN A 474 -7.50 4.32 25.21
C ASN A 474 -8.15 4.72 26.54
N ASN A 475 -9.35 5.28 26.46
CA ASN A 475 -10.09 5.86 27.58
C ASN A 475 -11.61 5.65 27.37
N PRO A 476 -12.39 5.31 28.42
CA PRO A 476 -13.83 5.08 28.31
C PRO A 476 -14.66 6.33 27.93
N GLU A 477 -14.07 7.52 27.92
CA GLU A 477 -14.75 8.72 27.42
C GLU A 477 -14.77 8.77 25.89
N TYR A 478 -13.83 8.13 25.23
CA TYR A 478 -13.67 8.07 23.77
C TYR A 478 -14.11 6.73 23.19
N LEU A 479 -13.64 5.61 23.76
CA LEU A 479 -13.84 4.28 23.20
C LEU A 479 -14.62 3.35 24.15
N THR A 480 -15.38 2.46 23.56
CA THR A 480 -16.13 1.40 24.26
C THR A 480 -15.16 0.33 24.75
N ASP A 481 -15.36 -0.12 26.00
CA ASP A 481 -14.65 -1.28 26.53
C ASP A 481 -15.22 -2.58 25.92
N LEU A 482 -14.47 -3.20 25.02
CA LEU A 482 -14.86 -4.42 24.30
C LEU A 482 -14.66 -5.71 25.12
N THR A 483 -14.11 -5.64 26.34
CA THR A 483 -13.77 -6.83 27.17
C THR A 483 -14.95 -7.78 27.30
N THR A 484 -16.12 -7.26 27.66
CA THR A 484 -17.31 -8.11 27.93
C THR A 484 -17.98 -8.65 26.66
N TYR A 485 -17.69 -8.07 25.51
CA TYR A 485 -18.20 -8.54 24.21
C TYR A 485 -17.40 -9.71 23.63
N LEU A 486 -16.18 -9.93 24.16
CA LEU A 486 -15.20 -10.91 23.67
C LEU A 486 -14.80 -11.97 24.74
N ASP A 487 -15.49 -11.96 25.90
CA ASP A 487 -15.19 -12.90 27.00
C ASP A 487 -15.45 -14.38 26.63
N ASP A 488 -16.16 -14.65 25.55
CA ASP A 488 -16.52 -15.99 25.08
C ASP A 488 -15.62 -16.53 23.95
N LEU A 489 -14.54 -15.80 23.57
CA LEU A 489 -13.59 -16.28 22.57
C LEU A 489 -12.85 -17.53 23.05
N ASP A 490 -12.91 -18.57 22.22
CA ASP A 490 -12.26 -19.86 22.48
C ASP A 490 -10.74 -19.73 22.30
N PRO A 491 -9.92 -19.93 23.35
CA PRO A 491 -8.46 -19.87 23.26
C PRO A 491 -7.85 -20.98 22.40
N ASP A 492 -8.58 -22.05 22.10
CA ASP A 492 -8.12 -23.08 21.16
C ASP A 492 -8.28 -22.61 19.70
N LYS A 493 -9.20 -21.66 19.45
CA LYS A 493 -9.44 -21.07 18.13
C LYS A 493 -8.72 -19.74 17.93
N TYR A 494 -8.51 -18.94 18.97
CA TYR A 494 -7.99 -17.58 18.87
C TYR A 494 -6.76 -17.36 19.76
N PHE A 495 -5.80 -16.55 19.32
CA PHE A 495 -4.69 -16.07 20.13
C PHE A 495 -5.17 -15.07 21.19
N THR A 496 -5.87 -15.57 22.21
CA THR A 496 -6.44 -14.72 23.28
C THR A 496 -5.37 -14.05 24.12
N ASN A 497 -4.11 -14.55 24.15
CA ASN A 497 -2.98 -13.88 24.77
C ASN A 497 -2.66 -12.55 24.06
N ILE A 498 -2.75 -12.49 22.73
CA ILE A 498 -2.54 -11.28 21.95
C ILE A 498 -3.64 -10.25 22.26
N ILE A 499 -4.91 -10.67 22.27
CA ILE A 499 -6.03 -9.79 22.65
C ILE A 499 -5.86 -9.28 24.08
N ASN A 500 -5.39 -10.14 25.00
CA ASN A 500 -5.16 -9.74 26.38
C ASN A 500 -3.98 -8.78 26.53
N SER A 501 -2.94 -8.88 25.69
CA SER A 501 -1.80 -7.97 25.70
C SER A 501 -2.16 -6.54 25.26
N ALA A 502 -3.23 -6.39 24.48
CA ALA A 502 -3.77 -5.08 24.08
C ALA A 502 -4.61 -4.37 25.16
N LYS A 503 -4.86 -5.02 26.31
CA LYS A 503 -5.66 -4.42 27.39
C LYS A 503 -4.89 -3.34 28.13
N VAL A 504 -5.49 -2.18 28.24
CA VAL A 504 -5.01 -1.05 29.07
C VAL A 504 -5.81 -1.02 30.37
N ASN A 505 -5.14 -1.17 31.52
CA ASN A 505 -5.79 -1.25 32.84
C ASN A 505 -6.89 -2.33 32.92
N GLY A 506 -6.69 -3.47 32.23
CA GLY A 506 -7.65 -4.58 32.18
C GLY A 506 -8.85 -4.38 31.28
N LYS A 507 -8.90 -3.31 30.46
CA LYS A 507 -9.94 -2.99 29.50
C LYS A 507 -9.43 -3.02 28.08
N LEU A 508 -10.23 -3.50 27.16
CA LEU A 508 -9.92 -3.59 25.74
C LEU A 508 -10.62 -2.48 24.96
N TYR A 509 -9.88 -1.48 24.52
CA TYR A 509 -10.40 -0.37 23.72
C TYR A 509 -10.14 -0.55 22.23
N ASN A 510 -8.98 -1.09 21.87
CA ASN A 510 -8.59 -1.47 20.52
C ASN A 510 -8.42 -2.98 20.47
N MET A 511 -9.22 -3.65 19.62
CA MET A 511 -9.13 -5.09 19.41
C MET A 511 -8.18 -5.36 18.24
N PRO A 512 -7.05 -6.06 18.43
CA PRO A 512 -6.19 -6.48 17.33
C PRO A 512 -6.94 -7.51 16.45
N ILE A 513 -6.79 -7.36 15.15
CA ILE A 513 -7.36 -8.24 14.11
C ILE A 513 -6.24 -9.04 13.45
N SER A 514 -5.13 -8.35 13.09
CA SER A 514 -3.85 -8.93 12.73
C SER A 514 -2.74 -8.28 13.53
N PHE A 515 -1.56 -8.90 13.55
CA PHE A 515 -0.43 -8.43 14.33
C PHE A 515 0.89 -8.92 13.73
N TYR A 516 1.99 -8.30 14.13
CA TYR A 516 3.33 -8.84 13.94
C TYR A 516 4.03 -9.02 15.29
N VAL A 517 5.04 -9.89 15.30
CA VAL A 517 5.86 -10.15 16.50
C VAL A 517 7.21 -9.45 16.32
N GLU A 518 7.53 -8.54 17.24
CA GLU A 518 8.80 -7.82 17.24
C GLU A 518 9.71 -8.30 18.39
N GLY A 519 10.97 -8.56 18.04
CA GLY A 519 11.98 -8.95 18.98
C GLY A 519 13.36 -9.11 18.35
N ILE A 520 14.27 -9.76 19.07
CA ILE A 520 15.60 -10.10 18.57
C ILE A 520 15.58 -11.54 18.09
N ILE A 521 15.72 -11.76 16.79
CA ILE A 521 15.93 -13.10 16.26
C ILE A 521 17.38 -13.52 16.52
N THR A 522 17.58 -14.66 17.18
CA THR A 522 18.90 -15.22 17.54
C THR A 522 18.76 -16.67 17.97
N ASP A 523 19.88 -17.36 18.20
CA ASP A 523 19.86 -18.72 18.76
C ASP A 523 19.19 -18.73 20.14
N ASN A 524 18.32 -19.70 20.39
CA ASN A 524 17.63 -19.91 21.66
C ASN A 524 18.59 -20.00 22.87
N GLU A 525 19.82 -20.46 22.66
CA GLU A 525 20.83 -20.56 23.72
C GLU A 525 21.26 -19.17 24.25
N ASN A 526 21.03 -18.11 23.47
CA ASN A 526 21.33 -16.74 23.88
C ASN A 526 20.27 -16.11 24.81
N ALA A 527 19.11 -16.75 24.99
CA ALA A 527 18.05 -16.21 25.84
C ALA A 527 18.55 -15.94 27.27
N GLY A 528 18.13 -14.81 27.83
CA GLY A 528 18.39 -14.51 29.25
C GLY A 528 17.71 -15.50 30.19
N SER A 529 17.79 -15.25 31.48
CA SER A 529 17.29 -16.15 32.54
C SER A 529 15.78 -16.43 32.49
N SER A 530 15.02 -15.56 31.82
CA SER A 530 13.59 -15.75 31.55
C SER A 530 13.32 -16.83 30.49
N GLY A 531 14.28 -17.14 29.62
CA GLY A 531 14.15 -18.05 28.49
C GLY A 531 13.38 -17.48 27.29
N ILE A 532 12.90 -16.22 27.37
CA ILE A 532 12.06 -15.59 26.32
C ILE A 532 12.48 -14.16 25.97
N GLY A 533 13.47 -13.59 26.64
CA GLY A 533 13.95 -12.23 26.42
C GLY A 533 15.16 -11.93 27.28
N PHE A 534 15.55 -10.66 27.36
CA PHE A 534 16.73 -10.20 28.07
C PHE A 534 16.35 -9.16 29.13
N THR A 535 16.95 -9.28 30.32
CA THR A 535 17.12 -8.11 31.17
C THR A 535 18.24 -7.23 30.60
N ILE A 536 18.25 -5.93 30.96
CA ILE A 536 19.29 -5.01 30.48
C ILE A 536 20.71 -5.53 30.75
N PRO A 537 21.08 -6.02 31.98
CA PRO A 537 22.39 -6.58 32.22
C PRO A 537 22.72 -7.84 31.40
N GLU A 538 21.73 -8.69 31.15
CA GLU A 538 21.89 -9.89 30.29
C GLU A 538 22.14 -9.50 28.84
N TYR A 539 21.48 -8.45 28.37
CA TYR A 539 21.69 -7.94 27.04
C TYR A 539 23.06 -7.26 26.86
N GLU A 540 23.54 -6.55 27.86
CA GLU A 540 24.92 -6.01 27.88
C GLU A 540 25.95 -7.16 27.78
N GLU A 541 25.74 -8.28 28.50
CA GLU A 541 26.60 -9.47 28.38
C GLU A 541 26.52 -10.09 26.99
N PHE A 542 25.32 -10.16 26.39
CA PHE A 542 25.10 -10.65 25.02
C PHE A 542 25.80 -9.77 24.00
N LEU A 543 25.71 -8.44 24.12
CA LEU A 543 26.42 -7.49 23.29
C LEU A 543 27.94 -7.70 23.33
N ASP A 544 28.50 -7.89 24.53
CA ASP A 544 29.93 -8.04 24.69
C ASP A 544 30.45 -9.40 24.23
N THR A 545 29.71 -10.48 24.48
CA THR A 545 30.20 -11.86 24.26
C THR A 545 29.83 -12.41 22.88
N THR A 546 28.65 -12.15 22.37
CA THR A 546 28.12 -12.71 21.14
C THR A 546 28.19 -11.71 19.99
N LEU A 547 27.75 -10.49 20.20
CA LEU A 547 27.68 -9.47 19.14
C LEU A 547 28.98 -8.63 19.01
N ASN A 548 29.98 -8.86 19.85
CA ASN A 548 31.26 -8.15 19.82
C ASN A 548 31.09 -6.60 19.84
N GLY A 549 30.11 -6.12 20.60
CA GLY A 549 29.78 -4.69 20.72
C GLY A 549 28.97 -4.10 19.56
N LYS A 550 28.49 -4.92 18.62
CA LYS A 550 27.61 -4.47 17.53
C LYS A 550 26.16 -4.70 17.92
N ASP A 551 25.50 -3.66 18.39
CA ASP A 551 24.09 -3.71 18.79
C ASP A 551 23.19 -3.88 17.55
N VAL A 552 22.27 -4.85 17.61
CA VAL A 552 21.27 -5.09 16.54
C VAL A 552 20.13 -4.08 16.56
N ILE A 553 19.91 -3.39 17.70
CA ILE A 553 18.99 -2.25 17.79
C ILE A 553 19.76 -0.96 17.42
N ASN A 554 20.48 -0.98 16.33
CA ASN A 554 21.42 0.06 15.91
C ASN A 554 20.69 1.33 15.41
N ASN A 555 20.05 2.04 16.35
CA ASN A 555 19.36 3.30 16.09
C ASN A 555 19.83 4.38 17.08
N GLY A 556 19.58 5.66 16.73
CA GLY A 556 19.97 6.79 17.60
C GLY A 556 19.36 6.72 18.99
N GLN A 557 19.98 7.44 19.92
CA GLN A 557 19.63 7.42 21.35
C GLN A 557 18.14 7.69 21.61
N ILE A 558 17.54 8.60 20.87
CA ILE A 558 16.12 8.95 21.06
C ILE A 558 15.20 7.83 20.60
N TYR A 559 15.44 7.27 19.42
CA TYR A 559 14.65 6.15 18.90
C TYR A 559 14.75 4.93 19.83
N TYR A 560 15.96 4.57 20.23
CA TYR A 560 16.20 3.44 21.12
C TYR A 560 15.49 3.64 22.48
N PHE A 561 15.63 4.83 23.05
CA PHE A 561 14.98 5.13 24.33
C PHE A 561 13.45 5.06 24.24
N THR A 562 12.84 5.65 23.21
CA THR A 562 11.38 5.63 23.04
C THR A 562 10.88 4.21 22.77
N LYS A 563 11.64 3.37 22.04
CA LYS A 563 11.32 1.96 21.82
C LYS A 563 11.28 1.19 23.15
N LEU A 564 12.30 1.30 23.99
CA LEU A 564 12.33 0.67 25.31
C LEU A 564 11.24 1.22 26.24
N PHE A 565 11.02 2.53 26.21
CA PHE A 565 9.98 3.18 27.00
C PHE A 565 8.58 2.66 26.62
N ASN A 566 8.25 2.61 25.34
CA ASN A 566 6.96 2.13 24.86
C ASN A 566 6.75 0.64 25.18
N ASN A 567 7.81 -0.18 25.05
CA ASN A 567 7.78 -1.59 25.44
C ASN A 567 7.49 -1.82 26.93
N MET A 568 7.91 -0.86 27.80
CA MET A 568 7.72 -0.92 29.24
C MET A 568 6.77 0.16 29.77
N SER A 569 5.87 0.71 28.91
CA SER A 569 4.97 1.81 29.28
C SER A 569 4.10 1.52 30.50
N ASP A 570 3.76 0.23 30.73
CA ASP A 570 3.04 -0.27 31.91
C ASP A 570 3.77 -0.02 33.25
N LYS A 571 5.10 0.13 33.22
CA LYS A 571 5.90 0.48 34.42
C LYS A 571 5.86 1.96 34.77
N PHE A 572 5.62 2.80 33.79
CA PHE A 572 5.73 4.25 33.91
C PHE A 572 4.39 4.98 33.96
N ILE A 573 3.34 4.38 33.38
CA ILE A 573 2.03 4.99 33.25
C ILE A 573 0.95 3.98 33.66
N SER A 574 0.16 4.37 34.64
CA SER A 574 -0.98 3.55 35.12
C SER A 574 -2.11 4.44 35.65
N ASP A 575 -3.35 4.15 35.28
CA ASP A 575 -4.57 4.85 35.73
C ASP A 575 -4.51 6.38 35.56
N GLY A 576 -3.94 6.85 34.43
CA GLY A 576 -3.80 8.26 34.10
C GLY A 576 -2.80 9.00 35.02
N LYS A 577 -1.84 8.29 35.58
CA LYS A 577 -0.73 8.81 36.36
C LYS A 577 0.60 8.37 35.73
N ALA A 578 1.52 9.30 35.64
CA ALA A 578 2.90 9.01 35.29
C ALA A 578 3.76 8.88 36.55
N ASP A 579 4.70 7.96 36.56
CA ASP A 579 5.80 7.91 37.51
C ASP A 579 7.10 7.59 36.75
N LEU A 580 7.79 8.64 36.32
CA LEU A 580 9.09 8.55 35.67
C LEU A 580 10.25 8.54 36.69
N THR A 581 9.94 8.54 37.99
CA THR A 581 10.94 8.51 39.07
C THR A 581 11.33 7.10 39.49
N VAL A 582 10.68 6.08 38.94
CA VAL A 582 10.97 4.68 39.22
C VAL A 582 12.37 4.28 38.74
N PRO A 583 13.05 3.34 39.42
CA PRO A 583 14.41 2.94 39.02
C PRO A 583 14.53 2.45 37.59
N GLU A 584 13.49 1.80 37.07
CA GLU A 584 13.43 1.25 35.72
C GLU A 584 13.59 2.33 34.63
N PHE A 585 13.09 3.53 34.88
CA PHE A 585 13.28 4.63 33.93
C PHE A 585 14.74 5.07 33.87
N ALA A 586 15.42 5.15 35.01
CA ALA A 586 16.84 5.47 35.06
C ALA A 586 17.68 4.36 34.40
N GLU A 587 17.33 3.09 34.63
CA GLU A 587 18.03 1.96 34.06
C GLU A 587 18.02 1.98 32.51
N ILE A 588 16.84 2.19 31.87
CA ILE A 588 16.80 2.31 30.39
C ILE A 588 17.48 3.57 29.88
N ALA A 589 17.38 4.69 30.60
CA ALA A 589 18.03 5.95 30.19
C ALA A 589 19.57 5.85 30.24
N ASP A 590 20.12 5.23 31.33
CA ASP A 590 21.55 5.00 31.47
C ASP A 590 22.07 3.98 30.43
N PHE A 591 21.34 2.89 30.20
CA PHE A 591 21.68 1.89 29.19
C PHE A 591 21.80 2.52 27.81
N VAL A 592 20.77 3.25 27.38
CA VAL A 592 20.75 3.90 26.05
C VAL A 592 21.88 4.91 25.93
N LYS A 593 22.11 5.73 26.95
CA LYS A 593 23.19 6.72 26.93
C LYS A 593 24.57 6.09 26.73
N ASN A 594 24.79 4.90 27.30
CA ASN A 594 26.11 4.25 27.31
C ASN A 594 26.32 3.37 26.08
N ASN A 595 25.26 2.84 25.45
CA ASN A 595 25.35 1.83 24.41
C ASN A 595 24.86 2.31 23.04
N ALA A 596 23.88 3.22 22.97
CA ALA A 596 23.38 3.71 21.68
C ALA A 596 24.24 4.85 21.11
N PRO A 597 24.44 4.93 19.78
CA PRO A 597 25.15 6.01 19.13
C PRO A 597 24.40 7.35 19.26
N GLU A 598 25.14 8.48 19.21
CA GLU A 598 24.50 9.78 19.09
C GLU A 598 23.73 9.87 17.77
N ASP A 599 22.52 10.45 17.77
CA ASP A 599 21.66 10.53 16.58
C ASP A 599 22.36 11.13 15.35
N ALA A 600 23.19 12.17 15.55
CA ALA A 600 23.97 12.78 14.47
C ALA A 600 25.08 11.88 13.88
N ALA A 601 25.54 10.88 14.62
CA ALA A 601 26.61 9.98 14.16
C ALA A 601 26.08 8.88 13.26
N LEU A 602 24.84 8.46 13.43
CA LEU A 602 24.17 7.45 12.60
C LEU A 602 24.05 7.91 11.15
N TRP A 603 23.55 9.12 10.92
CA TRP A 603 23.38 9.66 9.58
C TRP A 603 24.74 9.83 8.88
N ALA A 604 25.78 10.23 9.62
CA ALA A 604 27.12 10.35 9.05
C ALA A 604 27.70 8.99 8.62
N ALA A 605 27.37 7.90 9.33
CA ALA A 605 27.80 6.56 8.97
C ALA A 605 27.00 6.00 7.76
N PHE A 606 25.70 6.25 7.73
CA PHE A 606 24.83 5.80 6.64
C PHE A 606 25.19 6.40 5.27
N TYR A 607 25.59 7.69 5.26
CA TYR A 607 26.02 8.35 4.03
C TYR A 607 27.53 8.20 3.70
N ALA A 608 28.33 7.62 4.59
CA ALA A 608 29.76 7.43 4.36
C ALA A 608 30.09 6.15 3.55
N ASP A 609 29.19 5.21 3.51
CA ASP A 609 29.36 3.94 2.78
C ASP A 609 28.54 3.94 1.47
N ASP A 610 29.03 4.68 0.47
CA ASP A 610 28.49 4.67 -0.90
C ASP A 610 28.67 3.30 -1.63
N GLU A 611 29.28 2.30 -0.99
CA GLU A 611 29.51 0.96 -1.52
C GLU A 611 29.04 -0.16 -0.56
N GLY A 612 28.19 0.14 0.41
CA GLY A 612 27.68 -0.82 1.37
C GLY A 612 26.70 -1.79 0.71
N ASP A 613 27.17 -3.01 0.39
CA ASP A 613 26.29 -4.14 0.10
C ASP A 613 25.43 -4.42 1.36
N PRO A 614 24.09 -4.31 1.27
CA PRO A 614 23.21 -4.57 2.41
C PRO A 614 23.44 -5.97 3.05
N GLU A 615 23.90 -6.95 2.28
CA GLU A 615 24.22 -8.31 2.77
C GLU A 615 25.45 -8.33 3.70
N LEU A 616 26.40 -7.40 3.54
CA LEU A 616 27.58 -7.32 4.42
C LEU A 616 27.26 -6.73 5.82
N LEU A 617 26.08 -6.13 5.99
CA LEU A 617 25.64 -5.52 7.25
C LEU A 617 24.78 -6.46 8.08
N ARG A 618 24.21 -7.54 7.52
CA ARG A 618 23.41 -8.51 8.25
C ARG A 618 24.28 -9.32 9.24
N ASN A 619 23.90 -9.26 10.51
CA ASN A 619 24.49 -10.11 11.53
C ASN A 619 23.68 -11.41 11.60
N ARG A 620 24.20 -12.48 11.03
CA ARG A 620 23.53 -13.80 11.02
C ARG A 620 23.45 -14.47 12.41
N ASP A 621 24.08 -13.89 13.43
CA ASP A 621 24.03 -14.41 14.80
C ASP A 621 22.87 -13.79 15.60
N ALA A 622 22.42 -12.59 15.21
CA ALA A 622 21.24 -11.92 15.76
C ALA A 622 20.82 -10.72 14.91
N ASP A 623 19.51 -10.42 14.86
CA ASP A 623 18.96 -9.21 14.25
C ASP A 623 17.72 -8.71 15.00
N LEU A 624 17.39 -7.41 14.87
CA LEU A 624 16.10 -6.88 15.30
C LEU A 624 15.09 -7.18 14.21
N TYR A 625 14.13 -8.03 14.51
CA TYR A 625 13.22 -8.58 13.53
C TYR A 625 11.76 -8.30 13.86
N SER A 626 10.99 -7.98 12.81
CA SER A 626 9.54 -7.88 12.85
C SER A 626 8.96 -9.00 11.99
N CYS A 627 8.39 -10.01 12.64
CA CYS A 627 7.78 -11.16 11.99
C CYS A 627 6.33 -10.85 11.66
N TYR A 628 6.04 -10.66 10.38
CA TYR A 628 4.68 -10.40 9.90
C TYR A 628 3.92 -11.69 9.61
N GLY A 629 4.58 -12.75 9.11
CA GLY A 629 3.92 -13.98 8.67
C GLY A 629 4.72 -15.27 8.86
N CYS A 630 4.14 -16.36 8.43
CA CYS A 630 4.76 -17.68 8.50
C CYS A 630 5.87 -17.85 7.45
N TYR A 631 5.64 -17.39 6.26
CA TYR A 631 6.59 -17.45 5.16
C TYR A 631 7.83 -16.58 5.43
N SER A 632 7.62 -15.31 5.74
CA SER A 632 8.68 -14.38 6.11
C SER A 632 9.52 -14.87 7.30
N TYR A 633 8.88 -15.50 8.30
CA TYR A 633 9.60 -16.14 9.40
C TYR A 633 10.50 -17.28 8.93
N MET A 634 10.02 -18.17 8.06
CA MET A 634 10.81 -19.31 7.56
C MET A 634 11.99 -18.85 6.72
N ILE A 635 11.81 -17.81 5.90
CA ILE A 635 12.92 -17.20 5.15
C ILE A 635 13.98 -16.66 6.11
N GLU A 636 13.60 -15.89 7.10
CA GLU A 636 14.54 -15.27 8.03
C GLU A 636 15.34 -16.31 8.82
N ILE A 637 14.68 -17.35 9.37
CA ILE A 637 15.41 -18.41 10.12
C ILE A 637 16.35 -19.23 9.21
N ALA A 638 16.12 -19.25 7.89
CA ALA A 638 17.00 -19.93 6.96
C ALA A 638 18.34 -19.18 6.78
N GLU A 639 18.34 -17.87 6.95
CA GLU A 639 19.53 -17.02 6.86
C GLU A 639 20.31 -16.95 8.17
N MET A 640 19.69 -17.33 9.30
CA MET A 640 20.31 -17.28 10.62
C MET A 640 21.20 -18.49 10.91
N THR A 641 22.16 -18.31 11.81
CA THR A 641 22.98 -19.41 12.34
C THR A 641 22.34 -20.04 13.56
N GLY A 642 22.20 -21.37 13.58
CA GLY A 642 21.71 -22.10 14.76
C GLY A 642 20.21 -22.33 14.81
N SER A 643 19.68 -22.54 16.01
CA SER A 643 18.27 -22.81 16.31
C SER A 643 17.60 -21.51 16.70
N SER A 644 17.21 -20.72 15.70
CA SER A 644 16.76 -19.35 15.92
C SER A 644 15.35 -19.25 16.52
N SER A 645 15.16 -18.26 17.38
CA SER A 645 13.87 -17.84 17.94
C SER A 645 13.81 -16.31 18.04
N ILE A 646 12.62 -15.76 18.20
CA ILE A 646 12.44 -14.33 18.42
C ILE A 646 12.34 -14.11 19.94
N LEU A 647 13.32 -13.42 20.51
CA LEU A 647 13.42 -13.08 21.92
C LEU A 647 13.00 -11.62 22.16
N GLY A 648 12.49 -11.33 23.35
CA GLY A 648 12.15 -9.94 23.71
C GLY A 648 13.36 -9.01 23.73
N ILE A 649 13.15 -7.75 23.31
CA ILE A 649 14.17 -6.69 23.39
C ILE A 649 14.55 -6.42 24.86
N PRO A 650 15.72 -5.80 25.14
CA PRO A 650 16.17 -5.56 26.52
C PRO A 650 15.12 -4.80 27.34
N SER A 651 14.87 -5.30 28.53
CA SER A 651 13.87 -4.74 29.46
C SER A 651 14.35 -4.86 30.90
N THR A 652 13.66 -4.29 31.85
CA THR A 652 14.03 -4.44 33.27
C THR A 652 13.53 -5.75 33.90
N ASP A 653 12.62 -6.45 33.23
CA ASP A 653 12.00 -7.69 33.72
C ASP A 653 12.22 -8.92 32.81
N GLY A 654 12.97 -8.80 31.71
CA GLY A 654 13.29 -9.90 30.81
C GLY A 654 12.07 -10.46 30.10
N ARG A 655 11.11 -9.60 29.77
CA ARG A 655 9.87 -9.97 29.07
C ARG A 655 10.15 -10.53 27.68
N GLY A 656 9.20 -11.31 27.14
CA GLY A 656 9.26 -11.91 25.82
C GLY A 656 9.07 -10.89 24.69
N PRO A 657 9.04 -11.36 23.44
CA PRO A 657 8.80 -10.53 22.28
C PRO A 657 7.46 -9.80 22.38
N SER A 658 7.36 -8.67 21.72
CA SER A 658 6.16 -7.86 21.71
C SER A 658 5.24 -8.26 20.56
N ALA A 659 3.93 -8.32 20.80
CA ALA A 659 2.96 -8.33 19.72
C ALA A 659 2.58 -6.88 19.41
N CYS A 660 2.63 -6.50 18.16
CA CYS A 660 2.23 -5.17 17.68
C CYS A 660 1.02 -5.34 16.77
N ALA A 661 -0.05 -4.57 17.01
CA ALA A 661 -1.22 -4.63 16.13
C ALA A 661 -0.85 -4.07 14.75
N ASN A 662 -1.09 -4.84 13.68
CA ASN A 662 -1.01 -4.38 12.31
C ASN A 662 -2.37 -3.84 11.88
N LEU A 663 -3.43 -4.62 12.06
CA LEU A 663 -4.81 -4.18 11.91
C LEU A 663 -5.54 -4.24 13.26
N SER A 664 -6.28 -3.20 13.60
CA SER A 664 -7.07 -3.14 14.83
C SER A 664 -8.38 -2.41 14.64
N VAL A 665 -9.40 -2.73 15.44
CA VAL A 665 -10.69 -2.07 15.41
C VAL A 665 -11.07 -1.57 16.80
N ALA A 666 -11.64 -0.35 16.84
CA ALA A 666 -12.23 0.26 18.04
C ALA A 666 -13.64 0.76 17.77
N VAL A 667 -14.44 0.86 18.82
CA VAL A 667 -15.82 1.36 18.77
C VAL A 667 -15.93 2.61 19.63
N SER A 668 -16.50 3.69 19.09
CA SER A 668 -16.74 4.92 19.82
C SER A 668 -17.62 4.67 21.05
N ALA A 669 -17.28 5.29 22.18
CA ALA A 669 -18.15 5.27 23.38
C ALA A 669 -19.49 5.97 23.14
N LYS A 670 -19.60 6.78 22.07
CA LYS A 670 -20.81 7.50 21.67
C LYS A 670 -21.32 7.07 20.30
N ALA A 671 -20.92 5.89 19.84
CA ALA A 671 -21.44 5.32 18.60
C ALA A 671 -22.96 5.31 18.59
N TYR A 672 -23.56 5.56 17.44
CA TYR A 672 -25.01 5.58 17.27
C TYR A 672 -25.66 4.24 17.71
N ASN A 673 -24.98 3.12 17.41
CA ASN A 673 -25.35 1.81 17.93
C ASN A 673 -24.10 0.95 18.19
N VAL A 674 -23.70 0.87 19.47
CA VAL A 674 -22.51 0.10 19.90
C VAL A 674 -22.64 -1.39 19.54
N ASP A 675 -23.85 -1.99 19.72
CA ASP A 675 -24.01 -3.43 19.46
C ASP A 675 -23.81 -3.77 17.98
N ALA A 676 -24.30 -2.93 17.06
CA ALA A 676 -24.07 -3.10 15.63
C ALA A 676 -22.59 -2.88 15.23
N CYS A 677 -21.91 -1.92 15.85
CA CYS A 677 -20.47 -1.72 15.64
C CYS A 677 -19.66 -2.92 16.14
N VAL A 678 -20.05 -3.51 17.28
CA VAL A 678 -19.42 -4.73 17.80
C VAL A 678 -19.72 -5.96 16.91
N GLU A 679 -20.91 -6.02 16.30
CA GLU A 679 -21.21 -7.07 15.30
C GLU A 679 -20.23 -7.00 14.13
N PHE A 680 -19.95 -5.80 13.60
CA PHE A 680 -18.93 -5.61 12.59
C PHE A 680 -17.52 -5.97 13.10
N ALA A 681 -17.15 -5.52 14.30
CA ALA A 681 -15.84 -5.88 14.87
C ALA A 681 -15.66 -7.41 15.01
N LYS A 682 -16.73 -8.16 15.34
CA LYS A 682 -16.71 -9.62 15.37
C LYS A 682 -16.63 -10.27 13.99
N LEU A 683 -17.20 -9.61 12.97
CA LEU A 683 -17.10 -10.08 11.59
C LEU A 683 -15.65 -10.11 11.12
N LEU A 684 -14.82 -9.14 11.54
CA LEU A 684 -13.38 -9.12 11.26
C LEU A 684 -12.61 -10.32 11.86
N LEU A 685 -13.21 -11.06 12.81
CA LEU A 685 -12.64 -12.30 13.36
C LEU A 685 -13.23 -13.57 12.72
N SER A 686 -14.09 -13.45 11.70
CA SER A 686 -14.62 -14.61 10.97
C SER A 686 -13.52 -15.35 10.23
N ASP A 687 -13.72 -16.63 9.94
CA ASP A 687 -12.71 -17.43 9.26
C ASP A 687 -12.41 -16.87 7.87
N ASP A 688 -13.43 -16.44 7.10
CA ASP A 688 -13.28 -15.92 5.75
C ASP A 688 -12.50 -14.60 5.71
N ILE A 689 -12.77 -13.65 6.63
CA ILE A 689 -12.04 -12.38 6.69
C ILE A 689 -10.61 -12.57 7.21
N GLN A 690 -10.42 -13.46 8.19
CA GLN A 690 -9.09 -13.78 8.70
C GLN A 690 -8.22 -14.52 7.66
N ASP A 691 -8.84 -15.35 6.80
CA ASP A 691 -8.16 -16.02 5.68
C ASP A 691 -7.70 -14.99 4.63
N LEU A 692 -8.53 -14.00 4.36
CA LEU A 692 -8.18 -12.91 3.44
C LEU A 692 -6.98 -12.09 3.96
N ILE A 693 -6.95 -11.72 5.24
CA ILE A 693 -5.81 -11.03 5.86
C ILE A 693 -4.55 -11.91 5.79
N ALA A 694 -4.70 -13.21 6.10
CA ALA A 694 -3.57 -14.14 6.11
C ALA A 694 -2.96 -14.35 4.72
N SER A 695 -3.72 -14.08 3.64
CA SER A 695 -3.23 -14.26 2.26
C SER A 695 -2.06 -13.33 1.91
N ASP A 696 -1.89 -12.22 2.64
CA ASP A 696 -0.76 -11.29 2.53
C ASP A 696 0.42 -11.63 3.46
N ASP A 697 0.54 -12.90 3.87
CA ASP A 697 1.51 -13.39 4.88
C ASP A 697 1.43 -12.63 6.22
N GLU A 698 0.21 -12.23 6.65
CA GLU A 698 0.02 -11.58 7.95
C GLU A 698 -0.34 -12.56 9.07
N LEU A 699 0.21 -12.35 10.27
CA LEU A 699 -0.18 -13.08 11.46
C LEU A 699 -1.57 -12.62 11.93
N VAL A 700 -2.51 -13.56 11.96
CA VAL A 700 -3.91 -13.32 12.29
C VAL A 700 -4.27 -13.84 13.69
N ILE A 701 -5.34 -13.27 14.26
CA ILE A 701 -5.83 -13.67 15.59
C ILE A 701 -6.44 -15.10 15.57
N ASN A 702 -6.94 -15.58 14.42
CA ASN A 702 -7.51 -16.91 14.26
C ASN A 702 -6.41 -17.96 14.09
N ARG A 703 -6.22 -18.83 15.12
CA ARG A 703 -5.18 -19.88 15.13
C ARG A 703 -5.39 -20.96 14.06
N THR A 704 -6.64 -21.20 13.66
CA THR A 704 -6.93 -22.19 12.61
C THR A 704 -6.41 -21.68 11.26
N VAL A 705 -6.69 -20.42 10.95
CA VAL A 705 -6.21 -19.76 9.73
C VAL A 705 -4.69 -19.62 9.75
N PHE A 706 -4.11 -19.19 10.88
CA PHE A 706 -2.65 -19.14 11.07
C PHE A 706 -1.97 -20.48 10.71
N ARG A 707 -2.53 -21.61 11.15
CA ARG A 707 -1.95 -22.93 10.84
C ARG A 707 -2.11 -23.31 9.37
N GLN A 708 -3.23 -22.98 8.75
CA GLN A 708 -3.44 -23.20 7.32
C GLN A 708 -2.45 -22.40 6.49
N LEU A 709 -2.22 -21.12 6.83
CA LEU A 709 -1.18 -20.29 6.22
C LEU A 709 0.22 -20.92 6.40
N GLY A 710 0.55 -21.37 7.62
CA GLY A 710 1.83 -22.02 7.89
C GLY A 710 2.05 -23.30 7.06
N GLU A 711 1.02 -24.13 6.92
CA GLU A 711 1.07 -25.35 6.09
C GLU A 711 1.27 -24.99 4.60
N ALA A 712 0.57 -23.95 4.11
CA ALA A 712 0.73 -23.45 2.74
C ALA A 712 2.15 -22.87 2.50
N ALA A 713 2.69 -22.09 3.44
CA ALA A 713 4.04 -21.56 3.39
C ALA A 713 5.10 -22.67 3.34
N VAL A 714 4.95 -23.72 4.17
CA VAL A 714 5.84 -24.90 4.15
C VAL A 714 5.80 -25.63 2.80
N GLU A 715 4.60 -25.82 2.24
CA GLU A 715 4.44 -26.46 0.93
C GLU A 715 5.08 -25.63 -0.17
N TYR A 716 4.83 -24.34 -0.19
CA TYR A 716 5.39 -23.40 -1.16
C TYR A 716 6.92 -23.34 -1.13
N ILE A 717 7.52 -23.12 0.05
CA ILE A 717 8.99 -23.02 0.19
C ILE A 717 9.66 -24.35 -0.14
N ASN A 718 9.10 -25.47 0.30
CA ASN A 718 9.64 -26.80 -0.02
C ASN A 718 9.45 -27.17 -1.50
N GLY A 719 8.58 -26.51 -2.20
CA GLY A 719 8.34 -26.59 -3.64
C GLY A 719 9.24 -25.64 -4.44
N ASP A 720 8.60 -24.86 -5.29
CA ASP A 720 9.26 -23.95 -6.23
C ASP A 720 9.74 -22.65 -5.57
N GLY A 721 9.08 -22.20 -4.49
CA GLY A 721 9.40 -20.96 -3.79
C GLY A 721 10.82 -20.87 -3.23
N TYR A 722 11.43 -22.01 -2.93
CA TYR A 722 12.83 -22.04 -2.46
C TYR A 722 13.80 -21.36 -3.43
N TRP A 723 13.68 -21.64 -4.72
CA TRP A 723 14.60 -21.12 -5.74
C TRP A 723 14.33 -19.65 -6.11
N ALA A 724 13.11 -19.20 -5.93
CA ALA A 724 12.75 -17.81 -6.14
C ALA A 724 13.45 -16.88 -5.13
N PHE A 725 13.69 -17.36 -3.90
CA PHE A 725 14.27 -16.56 -2.82
C PHE A 725 15.78 -16.73 -2.67
N PHE A 726 16.26 -17.97 -2.65
CA PHE A 726 17.69 -18.24 -2.37
C PHE A 726 18.58 -18.18 -3.60
N GLY A 727 17.98 -17.98 -4.80
CA GLY A 727 18.71 -17.78 -6.06
C GLY A 727 19.59 -18.97 -6.46
N TRP A 728 20.05 -18.94 -7.70
CA TRP A 728 21.19 -19.74 -8.17
C TRP A 728 22.48 -18.97 -7.87
N GLU A 729 22.95 -18.94 -6.65
CA GLU A 729 24.31 -18.45 -6.40
C GLU A 729 25.33 -19.46 -6.93
N GLY A 730 26.00 -19.05 -7.99
CA GLY A 730 26.86 -19.85 -8.87
C GLY A 730 28.17 -20.35 -8.27
N GLU A 731 28.37 -20.46 -6.98
CA GLU A 731 29.60 -20.97 -6.35
C GLU A 731 29.47 -22.37 -5.72
N ASP A 732 28.26 -22.82 -5.36
CA ASP A 732 28.02 -24.18 -4.91
C ASP A 732 27.11 -24.93 -5.89
N PRO A 733 27.62 -25.87 -6.68
CA PRO A 733 26.82 -26.65 -7.62
C PRO A 733 25.83 -27.61 -6.92
N ASN A 734 25.71 -27.58 -5.60
CA ASN A 734 24.77 -28.40 -4.86
C ASN A 734 24.47 -27.77 -3.48
N PRO A 735 23.81 -26.59 -3.44
CA PRO A 735 23.46 -25.95 -2.18
C PRO A 735 22.58 -26.88 -1.36
N LYS A 736 22.86 -26.97 -0.06
CA LYS A 736 22.07 -27.80 0.86
C LYS A 736 20.70 -27.16 1.00
N ARG A 737 19.71 -27.69 0.30
CA ARG A 737 18.32 -27.24 0.41
C ARG A 737 17.84 -27.44 1.85
N LEU A 738 17.36 -26.36 2.46
CA LEU A 738 16.66 -26.42 3.73
C LEU A 738 15.27 -27.03 3.48
N ILE A 739 14.79 -27.80 4.44
CA ILE A 739 13.43 -28.37 4.40
C ILE A 739 12.71 -27.93 5.64
N PHE A 740 11.60 -27.26 5.45
CA PHE A 740 10.70 -26.80 6.50
C PHE A 740 9.62 -27.83 6.78
N SER A 741 9.01 -27.77 7.94
CA SER A 741 8.01 -28.71 8.41
C SER A 741 7.06 -28.05 9.40
N ASP A 742 6.00 -28.78 9.81
CA ASP A 742 5.05 -28.35 10.85
C ASP A 742 5.76 -27.95 12.17
N GLN A 743 6.98 -28.43 12.42
CA GLN A 743 7.75 -28.02 13.59
C GLN A 743 8.08 -26.52 13.55
N ASN A 744 8.34 -25.95 12.40
CA ASN A 744 8.62 -24.52 12.26
C ASN A 744 7.35 -23.67 12.53
N ILE A 745 6.17 -24.21 12.16
CA ILE A 745 4.88 -23.59 12.50
C ILE A 745 4.66 -23.66 14.01
N ASP A 746 4.92 -24.81 14.63
CA ASP A 746 4.81 -24.99 16.10
C ASP A 746 5.79 -24.06 16.85
N ASP A 747 7.00 -23.87 16.34
CA ASP A 747 8.01 -22.98 16.94
C ASP A 747 7.52 -21.51 16.88
N LEU A 748 7.01 -21.05 15.74
CA LEU A 748 6.44 -19.71 15.60
C LEU A 748 5.19 -19.54 16.48
N GLU A 749 4.30 -20.53 16.54
CA GLU A 749 3.13 -20.49 17.42
C GLU A 749 3.54 -20.36 18.89
N ASN A 750 4.59 -21.07 19.33
CA ASN A 750 5.13 -20.95 20.69
C ASN A 750 5.70 -19.55 20.96
N ILE A 751 6.36 -18.94 20.00
CA ILE A 751 6.82 -17.54 20.08
C ILE A 751 5.63 -16.61 20.25
N ILE A 752 4.59 -16.74 19.42
CA ILE A 752 3.35 -15.95 19.52
C ILE A 752 2.70 -16.11 20.91
N LEU A 753 2.62 -17.34 21.41
CA LEU A 753 2.06 -17.64 22.74
C LEU A 753 2.89 -17.06 23.89
N SER A 754 4.19 -16.80 23.67
CA SER A 754 5.07 -16.16 24.66
C SER A 754 4.90 -14.63 24.71
N CYS A 755 4.28 -14.03 23.71
CA CYS A 755 3.98 -12.61 23.71
C CYS A 755 2.98 -12.27 24.83
N SER A 756 3.36 -11.37 25.70
CA SER A 756 2.56 -10.97 26.87
C SER A 756 2.32 -9.46 26.96
N ASN A 757 2.88 -8.71 26.01
CA ASN A 757 2.78 -7.26 26.00
C ASN A 757 2.56 -6.76 24.57
N MET A 758 1.83 -5.63 24.47
CA MET A 758 1.66 -4.87 23.25
C MET A 758 2.14 -3.44 23.55
N PRO A 759 3.22 -2.98 22.90
CA PRO A 759 3.75 -1.64 23.13
C PRO A 759 2.68 -0.58 22.89
N CYS A 760 2.54 0.35 23.83
CA CYS A 760 1.60 1.45 23.69
C CYS A 760 2.37 2.71 23.30
N SER A 761 2.22 3.15 22.07
CA SER A 761 2.75 4.43 21.61
C SER A 761 1.75 5.56 21.90
N ASP A 762 2.21 6.58 22.60
CA ASP A 762 1.44 7.79 22.90
C ASP A 762 2.19 8.99 22.32
N ALA A 763 1.72 9.52 21.21
CA ALA A 763 2.40 10.55 20.45
C ALA A 763 2.75 11.79 21.29
N ALA A 764 1.83 12.25 22.15
CA ALA A 764 2.08 13.42 23.00
C ALA A 764 3.11 13.16 24.11
N ILE A 765 3.14 11.92 24.65
CA ILE A 765 4.13 11.54 25.65
C ILE A 765 5.49 11.35 24.98
N ASN A 766 5.52 10.66 23.83
CA ASN A 766 6.74 10.48 23.06
C ASN A 766 7.35 11.83 22.64
N ALA A 767 6.54 12.79 22.18
CA ALA A 767 7.00 14.13 21.83
C ALA A 767 7.69 14.83 23.04
N ILE A 768 7.12 14.71 24.25
CA ILE A 768 7.73 15.26 25.46
C ILE A 768 9.09 14.60 25.75
N LEU A 769 9.18 13.27 25.62
CA LEU A 769 10.43 12.54 25.86
C LEU A 769 11.48 12.87 24.80
N ILE A 770 11.09 12.98 23.53
CA ILE A 770 11.95 13.40 22.42
C ILE A 770 12.54 14.79 22.65
N GLU A 771 11.76 15.72 23.21
CA GLU A 771 12.26 17.07 23.53
C GLU A 771 13.19 17.12 24.74
N GLU A 772 12.90 16.36 25.80
CA GLU A 772 13.61 16.53 27.09
C GLU A 772 14.82 15.60 27.22
N MET A 773 14.76 14.34 26.73
CA MET A 773 15.82 13.34 26.96
C MET A 773 17.16 13.67 26.29
N PRO A 774 17.25 14.37 25.12
CA PRO A 774 18.54 14.75 24.54
C PRO A 774 19.42 15.55 25.46
N ALA A 775 18.85 16.36 26.38
CA ALA A 775 19.62 17.13 27.35
C ALA A 775 20.37 16.23 28.34
N TYR A 776 19.86 15.04 28.64
CA TYR A 776 20.54 14.02 29.42
C TYR A 776 21.58 13.26 28.60
N PHE A 777 21.23 12.80 27.42
CA PHE A 777 22.13 12.01 26.55
C PHE A 777 23.40 12.81 26.19
N THR A 778 23.26 14.09 25.86
CA THR A 778 24.38 14.98 25.55
C THR A 778 25.13 15.51 26.80
N GLY A 779 24.70 15.11 28.02
CA GLY A 779 25.32 15.55 29.27
C GLY A 779 25.09 17.02 29.63
N GLN A 780 24.11 17.70 29.01
CA GLN A 780 23.78 19.11 29.34
C GLN A 780 23.06 19.23 30.67
N LYS A 781 22.29 18.21 31.07
CA LYS A 781 21.59 18.11 32.37
C LYS A 781 21.82 16.72 32.97
N ASP A 782 21.70 16.63 34.29
CA ASP A 782 21.58 15.33 34.96
C ASP A 782 20.20 14.72 34.77
N LEU A 783 20.10 13.41 34.96
CA LEU A 783 18.85 12.67 34.75
C LEU A 783 17.71 13.18 35.64
N ASP A 784 17.98 13.42 36.93
CA ASP A 784 16.97 13.90 37.88
C ASP A 784 16.32 15.21 37.43
N SER A 785 17.13 16.11 36.85
CA SER A 785 16.66 17.40 36.34
C SER A 785 15.75 17.21 35.11
N VAL A 786 16.09 16.28 34.22
CA VAL A 786 15.29 15.97 33.01
C VAL A 786 14.01 15.24 33.42
N VAL A 787 14.09 14.19 34.22
CA VAL A 787 12.96 13.44 34.73
C VAL A 787 11.93 14.34 35.41
N LYS A 788 12.36 15.30 36.23
CA LYS A 788 11.44 16.23 36.89
C LYS A 788 10.64 17.06 35.88
N ILE A 789 11.24 17.50 34.78
CA ILE A 789 10.55 18.31 33.77
C ILE A 789 9.61 17.38 32.97
N ALA A 790 10.12 16.24 32.51
CA ALA A 790 9.34 15.26 31.74
C ALA A 790 8.12 14.77 32.55
N GLN A 791 8.33 14.42 33.82
CA GLN A 791 7.26 13.99 34.75
C GLN A 791 6.15 15.04 34.87
N ASP A 792 6.49 16.33 35.09
CA ASP A 792 5.50 17.41 35.21
C ASP A 792 4.72 17.60 33.89
N ARG A 793 5.42 17.51 32.73
CA ARG A 793 4.81 17.66 31.40
C ARG A 793 3.92 16.47 31.04
N VAL A 794 4.39 15.24 31.24
CA VAL A 794 3.63 14.01 30.95
C VAL A 794 2.40 13.95 31.85
N GLN A 795 2.53 14.21 33.15
CA GLN A 795 1.37 14.25 34.06
C GLN A 795 0.34 15.29 33.63
N LYS A 796 0.81 16.47 33.21
CA LYS A 796 -0.11 17.50 32.69
C LYS A 796 -0.84 17.03 31.43
N ALA A 797 -0.14 16.40 30.46
CA ALA A 797 -0.79 15.85 29.27
C ALA A 797 -1.84 14.78 29.63
N LEU A 798 -1.55 13.92 30.62
CA LEU A 798 -2.52 12.93 31.11
C LEU A 798 -3.71 13.57 31.85
N ASP A 799 -3.50 14.66 32.59
CA ASP A 799 -4.58 15.35 33.32
C ASP A 799 -5.48 16.16 32.40
N GLU A 800 -4.98 16.65 31.27
CA GLU A 800 -5.76 17.34 30.23
C GLU A 800 -6.72 16.42 29.47
N ARG A 801 -6.56 15.08 29.60
CA ARG A 801 -7.42 14.06 28.99
C ARG A 801 -8.56 13.57 29.89
N LYS A 802 -8.64 14.09 31.14
CA LYS A 802 -9.68 13.72 32.12
C LYS A 802 -10.90 14.67 31.96
#